data_dd395df29d0f5ad4517673194cee72a1
#
_entry.id   dd395df29d0f5ad4517673194cee72a1
#
_cell.length_a   1.000
_cell.length_b   1.000
_cell.length_c   1.000
_cell.angle_alpha   90.00
_cell.angle_beta   90.00
_cell.angle_gamma   90.00
#
_symmetry.space_group_name_H-M   'P 1'
#
loop_
_entity.id
_entity.type
_entity.pdbx_description
1 polymer ?
#
loop_
_entity_poly.entity_id
_entity_poly.type
_entity_poly.pdbx_seq_one_letter_code
_entity_poly.pdbx_strand_id
1 'polypeptide(L)'
;MKSHNTLAWSIRLALASSLAGAAFGVQAQDGGEDRVIETVRVSASAVNEDPQNLAASYSILDGQSLFERSQPTLGDTLNSLPGVNSDTFGGGASRPVIRGQTAPRVAVLSDSSLLLDASDISPDHAVTAEPLLIERIEVLRGPATLLYGSGAIGGVVNVLDKKIPDALPEDRIEGSFGLRGSSAAEEKAGAFEITARATDHLVLHAEAMMRDADDYRARGLDESRVEGTFSESENASLGLSWVGERGFLGLAYSYRDDGYGIPGHSHEYEGCHPHGSALHCGSHEDDGGEEHEHDHEHEHEPAPEISLLSKRFDLRGELAEPFAGVERIRLRASHTDYRHYELEEREIATTFLNDGYEARVEVQHAEIGPLRGVIGMQFAENEFSALGAEAFMPTVESRTLGLFAVEHIELNDRWHFELGGRHEWQKHTPINDTRGRPEFDDSATSVSAAAIWEFVPDYSLTLAVTRSERMPHAQELYARGIHLATNTYECGLVPHPLTCGGIENNASLETETANNVELTLKKNVGDVTFAVGAFRNDIDDYIYARTLDQFEDFRLIKYTQDDAEFTGVEAEATYRVNEMFAATVFGDYVRAELNDGGNLPRIPAARYGTRLNATAEGISGELEYYRVNEQDDIADFESVTPGYDMLNLTLSYSMGEGAGPVMYLRGTNLLDEIVWNHASYLANVVPLPGRGVTAGLRVSF
;
A
#
# COMPACT_ATOMS: atom_id res chain seq x y z
N MET A 1 -32.58 17.73 24.40
CA MET A 1 -31.31 18.46 24.61
C MET A 1 -30.97 18.47 26.09
N LYS A 2 -30.16 17.56 26.56
CA LYS A 2 -29.37 17.48 27.81
C LYS A 2 -29.15 16.01 28.21
N SER A 3 -28.26 15.30 27.51
CA SER A 3 -27.71 14.00 27.98
C SER A 3 -26.31 13.65 27.46
N HIS A 4 -25.66 14.51 26.66
CA HIS A 4 -24.36 14.17 26.05
C HIS A 4 -23.10 14.57 26.85
N ASN A 5 -23.25 15.29 27.95
CA ASN A 5 -22.10 15.75 28.76
C ASN A 5 -21.67 14.79 29.88
N THR A 6 -22.47 13.78 30.21
CA THR A 6 -22.16 12.88 31.34
C THR A 6 -21.14 11.79 30.98
N LEU A 7 -21.14 11.31 29.74
CA LEU A 7 -20.20 10.26 29.31
C LEU A 7 -18.76 10.80 29.15
N ALA A 8 -18.62 11.99 28.57
CA ALA A 8 -17.32 12.67 28.43
C ALA A 8 -16.67 13.02 29.78
N TRP A 9 -17.49 13.36 30.77
CA TRP A 9 -17.01 13.60 32.15
C TRP A 9 -16.63 12.30 32.89
N SER A 10 -17.35 11.21 32.63
CA SER A 10 -17.05 9.90 33.22
C SER A 10 -15.73 9.32 32.73
N ILE A 11 -15.43 9.51 31.44
CA ILE A 11 -14.14 9.08 30.85
C ILE A 11 -12.99 9.92 31.36
N ARG A 12 -13.16 11.24 31.54
CA ARG A 12 -12.13 12.12 32.13
C ARG A 12 -11.85 11.79 33.59
N LEU A 13 -12.85 11.35 34.36
CA LEU A 13 -12.69 10.96 35.76
C LEU A 13 -12.07 9.56 35.90
N ALA A 14 -12.37 8.62 35.00
CA ALA A 14 -11.79 7.27 35.00
C ALA A 14 -10.30 7.28 34.61
N LEU A 15 -9.90 8.11 33.66
CA LEU A 15 -8.48 8.28 33.27
C LEU A 15 -7.67 8.98 34.36
N ALA A 16 -8.26 9.96 35.09
CA ALA A 16 -7.60 10.64 36.18
C ALA A 16 -7.44 9.76 37.44
N SER A 17 -8.34 8.80 37.66
CA SER A 17 -8.29 7.90 38.83
C SER A 17 -7.41 6.68 38.62
N SER A 18 -7.18 6.20 37.38
CA SER A 18 -6.24 5.11 37.10
C SER A 18 -4.78 5.54 37.12
N LEU A 19 -4.47 6.81 36.83
CA LEU A 19 -3.12 7.37 36.91
C LEU A 19 -2.68 7.70 38.36
N ALA A 20 -3.62 7.84 39.29
CA ALA A 20 -3.30 8.17 40.68
C ALA A 20 -3.04 6.96 41.60
N GLY A 21 -3.30 5.72 41.11
CA GLY A 21 -3.22 4.48 41.93
C GLY A 21 -1.90 3.71 41.85
N ALA A 22 -0.98 4.04 40.95
CA ALA A 22 0.20 3.22 40.62
C ALA A 22 1.51 3.74 41.26
N ALA A 23 1.45 4.57 42.30
CA ALA A 23 2.66 5.00 43.06
C ALA A 23 2.94 4.06 44.22
N PHE A 24 3.27 2.79 43.98
CA PHE A 24 3.92 1.92 44.96
C PHE A 24 5.29 1.51 44.46
N GLY A 25 6.29 1.83 45.29
CA GLY A 25 7.70 1.70 44.99
C GLY A 25 8.15 0.27 44.69
N VAL A 26 8.84 0.10 43.58
CA VAL A 26 9.67 -1.06 43.29
C VAL A 26 11.12 -0.62 43.38
N GLN A 27 11.87 -1.28 44.23
CA GLN A 27 13.31 -1.13 44.32
C GLN A 27 13.96 -1.74 43.07
N ALA A 28 14.73 -0.93 42.38
CA ALA A 28 15.53 -1.36 41.23
C ALA A 28 16.56 -2.40 41.67
N GLN A 29 16.56 -3.54 41.02
CA GLN A 29 17.64 -4.51 41.04
C GLN A 29 18.43 -4.36 39.76
N ASP A 30 19.64 -3.86 39.88
CA ASP A 30 20.59 -3.64 38.81
C ASP A 30 21.01 -5.02 38.25
N GLY A 31 20.57 -5.33 37.07
CA GLY A 31 20.94 -6.50 36.27
C GLY A 31 21.06 -6.08 34.82
N GLY A 32 22.20 -5.49 34.47
CA GLY A 32 22.53 -5.19 33.09
C GLY A 32 22.75 -6.49 32.29
N GLU A 33 21.76 -6.97 31.60
CA GLU A 33 21.95 -7.80 30.44
C GLU A 33 21.77 -6.89 29.22
N ASP A 34 22.85 -6.76 28.44
CA ASP A 34 22.79 -6.22 27.07
C ASP A 34 21.75 -7.05 26.29
N ARG A 35 20.52 -6.55 26.18
CA ARG A 35 19.58 -7.09 25.23
C ARG A 35 20.17 -6.81 23.86
N VAL A 36 20.66 -7.86 23.21
CA VAL A 36 20.95 -7.87 21.78
C VAL A 36 19.65 -7.45 21.11
N ILE A 37 19.58 -6.21 20.65
CA ILE A 37 18.51 -5.77 19.77
C ILE A 37 18.73 -6.61 18.51
N GLU A 38 17.79 -7.51 18.24
CA GLU A 38 17.78 -8.28 16.99
C GLU A 38 17.84 -7.24 15.85
N THR A 39 18.94 -7.22 15.12
CA THR A 39 19.15 -6.26 14.04
C THR A 39 18.18 -6.62 12.93
N VAL A 40 17.07 -5.91 12.86
CA VAL A 40 16.10 -6.03 11.78
C VAL A 40 16.82 -5.65 10.49
N ARG A 41 16.91 -6.56 9.52
CA ARG A 41 17.47 -6.29 8.20
C ARG A 41 16.35 -5.98 7.23
N VAL A 42 16.53 -4.96 6.39
CA VAL A 42 15.55 -4.61 5.35
C VAL A 42 15.79 -5.48 4.12
N SER A 43 14.84 -6.34 3.82
CA SER A 43 14.93 -7.31 2.71
C SER A 43 14.80 -6.66 1.34
N ALA A 44 14.09 -5.52 1.27
CA ALA A 44 13.98 -4.72 0.06
C ALA A 44 15.24 -3.87 -0.23
N SER A 45 16.27 -3.92 0.63
CA SER A 45 17.58 -3.33 0.35
C SER A 45 18.43 -4.24 -0.53
N ALA A 46 19.26 -3.64 -1.39
CA ALA A 46 20.15 -4.37 -2.31
C ALA A 46 21.07 -5.37 -1.60
N VAL A 47 21.61 -5.04 -0.44
CA VAL A 47 22.67 -5.80 0.25
C VAL A 47 22.29 -6.26 1.67
N ASN A 48 21.00 -6.30 2.02
CA ASN A 48 20.52 -6.68 3.37
C ASN A 48 21.26 -5.92 4.49
N GLU A 49 21.27 -4.61 4.40
CA GLU A 49 21.97 -3.75 5.36
C GLU A 49 21.18 -3.53 6.65
N ASP A 50 21.92 -3.10 7.68
CA ASP A 50 21.34 -2.52 8.87
C ASP A 50 20.50 -1.28 8.45
N PRO A 51 19.25 -1.18 8.91
CA PRO A 51 18.39 -0.04 8.62
C PRO A 51 19.04 1.33 8.87
N GLN A 52 20.03 1.41 9.74
CA GLN A 52 20.76 2.64 10.04
C GLN A 52 21.62 3.12 8.87
N ASN A 53 22.08 2.19 8.04
CA ASN A 53 22.96 2.45 6.89
C ASN A 53 22.20 2.62 5.58
N LEU A 54 20.86 2.57 5.60
CA LEU A 54 20.06 2.78 4.41
C LEU A 54 19.93 4.27 4.09
N ALA A 55 20.24 4.59 2.84
CA ALA A 55 20.04 5.92 2.30
C ALA A 55 18.55 6.28 2.14
N ALA A 56 17.73 5.29 1.83
CA ALA A 56 16.29 5.46 1.70
C ALA A 56 15.61 5.73 3.05
N SER A 57 14.59 6.58 3.03
CA SER A 57 13.61 6.62 4.12
C SER A 57 12.82 5.33 4.11
N TYR A 58 12.68 4.68 5.25
CA TYR A 58 11.95 3.41 5.37
C TYR A 58 11.03 3.40 6.59
N SER A 59 10.03 2.53 6.54
CA SER A 59 9.19 2.17 7.68
C SER A 59 9.01 0.65 7.69
N ILE A 60 8.99 0.06 8.86
CA ILE A 60 8.80 -1.37 9.04
C ILE A 60 7.62 -1.58 9.99
N LEU A 61 6.73 -2.48 9.62
CA LEU A 61 5.64 -2.95 10.45
C LEU A 61 5.72 -4.47 10.53
N ASP A 62 5.99 -5.01 11.71
CA ASP A 62 6.23 -6.44 11.92
C ASP A 62 5.68 -6.97 13.25
N GLY A 63 5.74 -8.28 13.42
CA GLY A 63 5.49 -8.99 14.66
C GLY A 63 4.17 -8.63 15.34
N GLN A 64 4.23 -8.28 16.62
CA GLN A 64 3.06 -7.92 17.44
C GLN A 64 2.42 -6.61 16.94
N SER A 65 3.23 -5.63 16.55
CA SER A 65 2.75 -4.34 16.03
C SER A 65 1.91 -4.50 14.76
N LEU A 66 2.33 -5.36 13.84
CA LEU A 66 1.56 -5.70 12.64
C LEU A 66 0.25 -6.41 13.01
N PHE A 67 0.30 -7.40 13.89
CA PHE A 67 -0.88 -8.15 14.32
C PHE A 67 -1.95 -7.25 14.97
N GLU A 68 -1.54 -6.31 15.82
CA GLU A 68 -2.45 -5.37 16.51
C GLU A 68 -3.02 -4.29 15.59
N ARG A 69 -2.27 -3.89 14.55
CA ARG A 69 -2.62 -2.80 13.63
C ARG A 69 -3.24 -3.27 12.32
N SER A 70 -3.12 -4.56 11.98
CA SER A 70 -3.66 -5.10 10.72
C SER A 70 -5.13 -4.74 10.54
N GLN A 71 -5.48 -4.31 9.33
CA GLN A 71 -6.82 -4.05 8.85
C GLN A 71 -7.18 -5.08 7.76
N PRO A 72 -8.41 -5.15 7.27
CA PRO A 72 -8.77 -6.05 6.18
C PRO A 72 -7.94 -5.89 4.92
N THR A 73 -7.46 -4.67 4.64
CA THR A 73 -6.73 -4.33 3.42
C THR A 73 -5.32 -3.81 3.73
N LEU A 74 -4.43 -3.86 2.72
CA LEU A 74 -3.03 -3.46 2.88
C LEU A 74 -2.87 -1.94 3.08
N GLY A 75 -3.54 -1.13 2.25
CA GLY A 75 -3.47 0.32 2.36
C GLY A 75 -3.91 0.81 3.74
N ASP A 76 -5.04 0.30 4.25
CA ASP A 76 -5.55 0.69 5.56
C ASP A 76 -4.65 0.22 6.70
N THR A 77 -4.00 -0.94 6.56
CA THR A 77 -3.00 -1.41 7.53
C THR A 77 -1.82 -0.45 7.64
N LEU A 78 -1.38 0.13 6.53
CA LEU A 78 -0.23 1.03 6.45
C LEU A 78 -0.56 2.49 6.77
N ASN A 79 -1.82 2.89 6.77
CA ASN A 79 -2.26 4.28 6.96
C ASN A 79 -1.82 4.90 8.30
N SER A 80 -1.36 4.10 9.26
CA SER A 80 -0.81 4.58 10.54
C SER A 80 0.64 5.05 10.47
N LEU A 81 1.35 4.81 9.37
CA LEU A 81 2.76 5.18 9.19
C LEU A 81 2.90 6.62 8.70
N PRO A 82 3.89 7.41 9.18
CA PRO A 82 4.14 8.75 8.66
C PRO A 82 4.44 8.75 7.15
N GLY A 83 3.83 9.68 6.39
CA GLY A 83 3.97 9.79 4.95
C GLY A 83 3.29 8.68 4.15
N VAL A 84 2.52 7.81 4.80
CA VAL A 84 1.72 6.76 4.15
C VAL A 84 0.26 6.97 4.47
N ASN A 85 -0.57 6.97 3.45
CA ASN A 85 -2.02 7.05 3.51
C ASN A 85 -2.62 5.87 2.74
N SER A 86 -3.93 5.77 2.72
CA SER A 86 -4.69 4.77 1.98
C SER A 86 -5.66 5.46 1.03
N ASP A 87 -5.85 4.93 -0.17
CA ASP A 87 -6.91 5.38 -1.08
C ASP A 87 -8.18 4.55 -0.94
N THR A 88 -8.46 4.08 0.25
CA THR A 88 -9.56 3.19 0.64
C THR A 88 -10.77 3.24 -0.28
N PHE A 89 -11.18 2.08 -0.79
CA PHE A 89 -12.35 1.91 -1.64
C PHE A 89 -13.29 0.86 -1.01
N GLY A 90 -14.10 1.27 -0.06
CA GLY A 90 -14.98 0.38 0.71
C GLY A 90 -14.25 -0.53 1.70
N GLY A 91 -14.79 -1.71 1.96
CA GLY A 91 -14.25 -2.68 2.94
C GLY A 91 -13.25 -3.67 2.38
N GLY A 92 -13.22 -3.88 1.06
CA GLY A 92 -12.43 -4.93 0.40
C GLY A 92 -11.20 -4.45 -0.37
N ALA A 93 -11.13 -3.18 -0.78
CA ALA A 93 -10.04 -2.66 -1.58
C ALA A 93 -9.40 -1.43 -0.97
N SER A 94 -8.08 -1.36 -0.98
CA SER A 94 -7.28 -0.16 -0.72
C SER A 94 -5.85 -0.34 -1.19
N ARG A 95 -5.26 0.74 -1.68
CA ARG A 95 -3.86 0.79 -2.09
C ARG A 95 -3.09 1.74 -1.17
N PRO A 96 -1.80 1.50 -0.94
CA PRO A 96 -0.96 2.46 -0.24
C PRO A 96 -0.75 3.74 -1.07
N VAL A 97 -0.85 4.89 -0.41
CA VAL A 97 -0.51 6.20 -0.95
C VAL A 97 0.72 6.71 -0.23
N ILE A 98 1.84 6.83 -0.93
CA ILE A 98 3.13 7.26 -0.38
C ILE A 98 3.43 8.67 -0.88
N ARG A 99 3.55 9.65 0.02
CA ARG A 99 3.85 11.04 -0.33
C ARG A 99 2.89 11.63 -1.39
N GLY A 100 1.62 11.26 -1.33
CA GLY A 100 0.58 11.67 -2.28
C GLY A 100 0.58 10.91 -3.61
N GLN A 101 1.42 9.90 -3.79
CA GLN A 101 1.45 9.04 -4.97
C GLN A 101 0.94 7.64 -4.64
N THR A 102 0.21 7.03 -5.57
CA THR A 102 -0.31 5.66 -5.48
C THR A 102 0.00 4.90 -6.77
N ALA A 103 -0.52 3.70 -6.95
CA ALA A 103 -0.38 2.95 -8.21
C ALA A 103 -0.77 3.81 -9.44
N PRO A 104 -0.04 3.68 -10.56
CA PRO A 104 1.06 2.76 -10.83
C PRO A 104 2.46 3.26 -10.43
N ARG A 105 2.60 4.26 -9.54
CA ARG A 105 3.89 4.82 -9.07
C ARG A 105 4.37 4.24 -7.75
N VAL A 106 3.50 3.53 -7.02
CA VAL A 106 3.84 2.79 -5.82
C VAL A 106 3.73 1.31 -6.12
N ALA A 107 4.86 0.61 -6.14
CA ALA A 107 4.90 -0.82 -6.39
C ALA A 107 4.60 -1.60 -5.10
N VAL A 108 3.70 -2.57 -5.18
CA VAL A 108 3.44 -3.54 -4.11
C VAL A 108 4.04 -4.88 -4.50
N LEU A 109 4.89 -5.41 -3.63
CA LEU A 109 5.67 -6.61 -3.87
C LEU A 109 5.38 -7.68 -2.81
N SER A 110 5.45 -8.94 -3.19
CA SER A 110 5.52 -10.08 -2.29
C SER A 110 6.93 -10.67 -2.36
N ASP A 111 7.68 -10.63 -1.26
CA ASP A 111 9.09 -11.06 -1.21
C ASP A 111 9.95 -10.51 -2.36
N SER A 112 9.78 -9.21 -2.67
CA SER A 112 10.47 -8.50 -3.76
C SER A 112 10.10 -8.96 -5.18
N SER A 113 8.96 -9.63 -5.39
CA SER A 113 8.35 -9.96 -6.68
C SER A 113 7.03 -9.21 -6.86
N LEU A 114 6.71 -8.79 -8.09
CA LEU A 114 5.44 -8.12 -8.43
C LEU A 114 4.23 -9.00 -8.11
N LEU A 115 3.15 -8.44 -7.61
CA LEU A 115 1.91 -9.18 -7.34
C LEU A 115 1.18 -9.61 -8.62
N LEU A 116 1.21 -8.78 -9.65
CA LEU A 116 0.53 -9.00 -10.94
C LEU A 116 -0.99 -9.22 -10.77
N ASP A 117 -1.61 -8.42 -9.91
CA ASP A 117 -3.07 -8.31 -9.79
C ASP A 117 -3.62 -7.14 -10.62
N ALA A 118 -4.86 -6.71 -10.39
CA ALA A 118 -5.46 -5.58 -11.08
C ALA A 118 -5.43 -4.28 -10.26
N SER A 119 -4.82 -4.27 -9.08
CA SER A 119 -4.80 -3.08 -8.22
C SER A 119 -4.03 -1.90 -8.81
N ASP A 120 -3.11 -2.15 -9.76
CA ASP A 120 -2.40 -1.10 -10.48
C ASP A 120 -3.32 -0.33 -11.46
N ILE A 121 -4.45 -0.93 -11.85
CA ILE A 121 -5.41 -0.37 -12.81
C ILE A 121 -6.35 0.60 -12.12
N SER A 122 -6.97 0.20 -10.99
CA SER A 122 -8.01 0.99 -10.36
C SER A 122 -8.06 0.79 -8.84
N PRO A 123 -8.53 1.80 -8.07
CA PRO A 123 -8.60 1.73 -6.60
C PRO A 123 -9.64 0.76 -6.05
N ASP A 124 -10.66 0.41 -6.82
CA ASP A 124 -11.70 -0.57 -6.48
C ASP A 124 -11.20 -2.02 -6.55
N HIS A 125 -10.05 -2.25 -7.19
CA HIS A 125 -9.44 -3.57 -7.26
C HIS A 125 -8.54 -3.85 -6.04
N ALA A 126 -8.83 -4.95 -5.32
CA ALA A 126 -8.08 -5.33 -4.13
C ALA A 126 -6.61 -5.69 -4.43
N VAL A 127 -5.70 -5.20 -3.59
CA VAL A 127 -4.32 -5.70 -3.54
C VAL A 127 -4.33 -7.11 -2.99
N THR A 128 -3.73 -8.07 -3.71
CA THR A 128 -3.75 -9.49 -3.35
C THR A 128 -2.74 -9.86 -2.24
N ALA A 129 -2.72 -9.08 -1.17
CA ALA A 129 -1.91 -9.31 0.03
C ALA A 129 -2.81 -9.38 1.28
N GLU A 130 -2.62 -10.40 2.12
CA GLU A 130 -3.44 -10.62 3.31
C GLU A 130 -2.71 -10.27 4.60
N PRO A 131 -3.06 -9.15 5.28
CA PRO A 131 -2.30 -8.66 6.43
C PRO A 131 -2.20 -9.63 7.62
N LEU A 132 -3.12 -10.59 7.77
CA LEU A 132 -3.07 -11.58 8.86
C LEU A 132 -2.06 -12.72 8.62
N LEU A 133 -1.61 -12.92 7.37
CA LEU A 133 -0.61 -13.93 6.99
C LEU A 133 0.78 -13.31 6.76
N ILE A 134 0.89 -11.98 6.83
CA ILE A 134 2.14 -11.26 6.64
C ILE A 134 2.98 -11.29 7.91
N GLU A 135 4.27 -11.59 7.78
CA GLU A 135 5.25 -11.52 8.86
C GLU A 135 5.75 -10.09 9.06
N ARG A 136 6.03 -9.39 7.95
CA ARG A 136 6.58 -8.03 7.94
C ARG A 136 6.18 -7.28 6.70
N ILE A 137 5.97 -5.98 6.84
CA ILE A 137 5.78 -5.04 5.73
C ILE A 137 6.90 -4.01 5.79
N GLU A 138 7.60 -3.84 4.68
CA GLU A 138 8.65 -2.84 4.51
C GLU A 138 8.16 -1.78 3.52
N VAL A 139 8.17 -0.52 3.92
CA VAL A 139 7.82 0.62 3.06
C VAL A 139 9.09 1.42 2.81
N LEU A 140 9.51 1.49 1.55
CA LEU A 140 10.72 2.21 1.14
C LEU A 140 10.35 3.42 0.29
N ARG A 141 11.10 4.49 0.48
CA ARG A 141 10.97 5.76 -0.25
C ARG A 141 12.34 6.19 -0.74
N GLY A 142 12.39 6.92 -1.84
CA GLY A 142 13.64 7.48 -2.35
C GLY A 142 14.52 6.49 -3.14
N PRO A 143 15.88 6.58 -3.09
CA PRO A 143 16.79 5.93 -4.04
C PRO A 143 16.66 4.41 -4.17
N ALA A 144 16.37 3.71 -3.10
CA ALA A 144 16.26 2.23 -3.10
C ALA A 144 15.14 1.71 -4.01
N THR A 145 14.18 2.58 -4.38
CA THR A 145 13.08 2.23 -5.28
C THR A 145 13.54 1.86 -6.68
N LEU A 146 14.72 2.33 -7.12
CA LEU A 146 15.31 1.97 -8.42
C LEU A 146 15.47 0.48 -8.65
N LEU A 147 15.61 -0.30 -7.57
CA LEU A 147 15.73 -1.75 -7.67
C LEU A 147 14.50 -2.40 -8.29
N TYR A 148 13.31 -1.77 -8.18
CA TYR A 148 12.02 -2.40 -8.45
C TYR A 148 11.30 -1.93 -9.72
N GLY A 149 11.92 -1.03 -10.48
CA GLY A 149 11.42 -0.61 -11.79
C GLY A 149 10.76 0.76 -11.80
N SER A 150 10.33 1.17 -12.98
CA SER A 150 9.71 2.47 -13.25
C SER A 150 8.40 2.68 -12.48
N GLY A 151 7.66 1.61 -12.19
CA GLY A 151 6.47 1.64 -11.32
C GLY A 151 6.74 1.89 -9.84
N ALA A 152 8.01 2.02 -9.42
CA ALA A 152 8.39 2.29 -8.02
C ALA A 152 8.88 3.72 -7.78
N ILE A 153 8.60 4.66 -8.68
CA ILE A 153 9.08 6.06 -8.60
C ILE A 153 8.54 6.81 -7.37
N GLY A 154 7.34 6.48 -6.91
CA GLY A 154 6.72 7.03 -5.70
C GLY A 154 7.11 6.28 -4.42
N GLY A 155 7.42 5.01 -4.53
CA GLY A 155 7.77 4.16 -3.38
C GLY A 155 7.55 2.68 -3.63
N VAL A 156 7.96 1.88 -2.64
CA VAL A 156 7.79 0.41 -2.64
C VAL A 156 7.18 -0.03 -1.33
N VAL A 157 6.19 -0.90 -1.40
CA VAL A 157 5.67 -1.68 -0.27
C VAL A 157 6.05 -3.13 -0.51
N ASN A 158 6.96 -3.67 0.27
CA ASN A 158 7.39 -5.07 0.18
C ASN A 158 6.79 -5.88 1.32
N VAL A 159 5.94 -6.81 0.97
CA VAL A 159 5.26 -7.72 1.88
C VAL A 159 6.09 -8.99 1.99
N LEU A 160 6.47 -9.36 3.20
CA LEU A 160 7.24 -10.57 3.50
C LEU A 160 6.35 -11.57 4.23
N ASP A 161 6.30 -12.77 3.72
CA ASP A 161 5.55 -13.89 4.29
C ASP A 161 6.46 -15.10 4.57
N LYS A 162 5.90 -16.18 5.12
CA LYS A 162 6.63 -17.41 5.46
C LYS A 162 6.37 -18.56 4.50
N LYS A 163 5.62 -18.35 3.41
CA LYS A 163 5.21 -19.43 2.51
C LYS A 163 6.39 -20.20 1.89
N ILE A 164 7.55 -19.55 1.71
CA ILE A 164 8.79 -20.21 1.31
C ILE A 164 9.82 -20.07 2.44
N PRO A 165 9.96 -21.06 3.33
CA PRO A 165 10.95 -21.02 4.41
C PRO A 165 12.37 -20.94 3.87
N ASP A 166 13.18 -20.02 4.36
CA ASP A 166 14.58 -19.82 3.99
C ASP A 166 15.57 -20.41 5.00
N ALA A 167 15.06 -20.84 6.16
CA ALA A 167 15.82 -21.45 7.24
C ALA A 167 15.11 -22.72 7.77
N LEU A 168 15.87 -23.55 8.48
CA LEU A 168 15.27 -24.65 9.25
C LEU A 168 14.60 -24.07 10.49
N PRO A 169 13.37 -24.49 10.83
CA PRO A 169 12.72 -24.10 12.08
C PRO A 169 13.53 -24.59 13.28
N GLU A 170 13.53 -23.81 14.39
CA GLU A 170 14.25 -24.18 15.62
C GLU A 170 13.69 -25.47 16.21
N ASP A 171 12.37 -25.54 16.32
CA ASP A 171 11.66 -26.77 16.69
C ASP A 171 11.31 -27.58 15.44
N ARG A 172 11.00 -28.85 15.62
CA ARG A 172 10.61 -29.71 14.49
C ARG A 172 9.34 -29.23 13.81
N ILE A 173 8.47 -28.58 14.55
CA ILE A 173 7.20 -27.99 14.10
C ILE A 173 7.03 -26.68 14.84
N GLU A 174 6.81 -25.62 14.10
CA GLU A 174 6.48 -24.30 14.59
C GLU A 174 5.21 -23.83 13.88
N GLY A 175 4.44 -22.99 14.53
CA GLY A 175 3.25 -22.47 13.91
C GLY A 175 2.56 -21.41 14.75
N SER A 176 1.53 -20.82 14.18
CA SER A 176 0.64 -19.94 14.91
C SER A 176 -0.81 -20.10 14.49
N PHE A 177 -1.68 -19.72 15.36
CA PHE A 177 -3.12 -19.65 15.16
C PHE A 177 -3.60 -18.30 15.68
N GLY A 178 -4.37 -17.57 14.86
CA GLY A 178 -4.91 -16.26 15.17
C GLY A 178 -6.43 -16.21 15.00
N LEU A 179 -7.10 -15.47 15.88
CA LEU A 179 -8.51 -15.10 15.76
C LEU A 179 -8.64 -13.59 15.92
N ARG A 180 -9.55 -13.00 15.15
CA ARG A 180 -9.90 -11.58 15.22
C ARG A 180 -11.41 -11.40 15.03
N GLY A 181 -11.98 -10.42 15.75
CA GLY A 181 -13.34 -9.97 15.55
C GLY A 181 -13.43 -8.45 15.73
N SER A 182 -14.20 -7.77 14.88
CA SER A 182 -14.41 -6.32 14.92
C SER A 182 -15.89 -5.96 14.92
N SER A 183 -16.27 -4.95 15.71
CA SER A 183 -17.66 -4.52 15.83
C SER A 183 -18.11 -3.52 14.76
N ALA A 184 -17.18 -2.86 14.03
CA ALA A 184 -17.52 -1.87 13.02
C ALA A 184 -18.24 -2.52 11.83
N ALA A 185 -17.71 -3.64 11.35
CA ALA A 185 -18.25 -4.44 10.24
C ALA A 185 -18.71 -5.83 10.68
N GLU A 186 -18.93 -6.09 11.98
CA GLU A 186 -19.24 -7.43 12.53
C GLU A 186 -18.26 -8.53 12.06
N GLU A 187 -17.02 -8.13 11.75
CA GLU A 187 -15.97 -8.97 11.20
C GLU A 187 -15.64 -10.16 12.11
N LYS A 188 -15.40 -11.29 11.49
CA LYS A 188 -14.84 -12.51 12.09
C LYS A 188 -13.74 -13.02 11.17
N ALA A 189 -12.52 -13.15 11.70
CA ALA A 189 -11.40 -13.67 10.94
C ALA A 189 -10.61 -14.70 11.74
N GLY A 190 -10.04 -15.68 11.03
CA GLY A 190 -9.16 -16.68 11.60
C GLY A 190 -8.01 -16.97 10.64
N ALA A 191 -6.79 -17.08 11.18
CA ALA A 191 -5.60 -17.44 10.44
C ALA A 191 -4.85 -18.57 11.13
N PHE A 192 -4.20 -19.42 10.35
CA PHE A 192 -3.39 -20.55 10.82
C PHE A 192 -2.17 -20.68 9.94
N GLU A 193 -1.00 -20.87 10.54
CA GLU A 193 0.24 -21.19 9.84
C GLU A 193 0.99 -22.32 10.55
N ILE A 194 1.69 -23.16 9.79
CA ILE A 194 2.54 -24.23 10.32
C ILE A 194 3.76 -24.43 9.42
N THR A 195 4.93 -24.48 10.03
CA THR A 195 6.19 -24.83 9.40
C THR A 195 6.73 -26.10 10.02
N ALA A 196 7.08 -27.09 9.21
CA ALA A 196 7.52 -28.39 9.68
C ALA A 196 8.84 -28.82 9.02
N ARG A 197 9.82 -29.20 9.81
CA ARG A 197 11.05 -29.83 9.37
C ARG A 197 10.81 -31.29 9.02
N ALA A 198 10.66 -31.61 7.74
CA ALA A 198 10.41 -32.98 7.27
C ALA A 198 11.68 -33.85 7.30
N THR A 199 12.83 -33.27 6.94
CA THR A 199 14.17 -33.90 7.01
C THR A 199 15.20 -32.85 7.47
N ASP A 200 16.48 -33.24 7.50
CA ASP A 200 17.58 -32.29 7.84
C ASP A 200 17.75 -31.15 6.84
N HIS A 201 17.10 -31.22 5.70
CA HIS A 201 17.19 -30.21 4.63
C HIS A 201 15.84 -29.79 4.05
N LEU A 202 14.76 -30.50 4.36
CA LEU A 202 13.46 -30.28 3.76
C LEU A 202 12.49 -29.69 4.77
N VAL A 203 11.93 -28.53 4.43
CA VAL A 203 10.97 -27.79 5.23
C VAL A 203 9.67 -27.67 4.43
N LEU A 204 8.56 -27.91 5.11
CA LEU A 204 7.22 -27.73 4.58
C LEU A 204 6.55 -26.57 5.31
N HIS A 205 5.79 -25.76 4.59
CA HIS A 205 4.96 -24.73 5.15
C HIS A 205 3.51 -24.86 4.64
N ALA A 206 2.56 -24.54 5.48
CA ALA A 206 1.15 -24.43 5.12
C ALA A 206 0.50 -23.32 5.94
N GLU A 207 -0.32 -22.52 5.28
CA GLU A 207 -1.08 -21.44 5.91
C GLU A 207 -2.49 -21.36 5.33
N ALA A 208 -3.42 -20.86 6.12
CA ALA A 208 -4.79 -20.59 5.68
C ALA A 208 -5.39 -19.44 6.49
N MET A 209 -6.25 -18.66 5.86
CA MET A 209 -7.01 -17.57 6.48
C MET A 209 -8.43 -17.54 5.92
N MET A 210 -9.38 -17.21 6.78
CA MET A 210 -10.76 -16.91 6.41
C MET A 210 -11.21 -15.64 7.11
N ARG A 211 -11.96 -14.78 6.39
CA ARG A 211 -12.60 -13.58 6.90
C ARG A 211 -14.02 -13.49 6.37
N ASP A 212 -14.90 -12.96 7.21
CA ASP A 212 -16.26 -12.60 6.91
C ASP A 212 -16.57 -11.28 7.63
N ALA A 213 -16.95 -10.25 6.89
CA ALA A 213 -17.27 -8.93 7.40
C ALA A 213 -18.49 -8.35 6.66
N ASP A 214 -19.48 -7.93 7.42
CA ASP A 214 -20.66 -7.21 6.92
C ASP A 214 -20.30 -5.77 6.52
N ASP A 215 -21.26 -5.07 5.91
CA ASP A 215 -21.18 -3.63 5.71
C ASP A 215 -20.87 -2.89 7.01
N TYR A 216 -19.86 -2.02 6.97
CA TYR A 216 -19.46 -1.31 8.17
C TYR A 216 -20.42 -0.16 8.53
N ARG A 217 -20.38 0.21 9.80
CA ARG A 217 -21.15 1.33 10.32
C ARG A 217 -20.36 2.62 10.23
N ALA A 218 -21.00 3.66 9.67
CA ALA A 218 -20.49 5.01 9.69
C ALA A 218 -21.57 5.97 10.23
N ARG A 219 -21.13 7.11 10.77
CA ARG A 219 -22.02 8.15 11.29
C ARG A 219 -22.31 9.17 10.19
N GLY A 220 -23.49 9.78 10.24
CA GLY A 220 -23.84 10.92 9.38
C GLY A 220 -24.57 10.56 8.10
N LEU A 221 -24.87 9.29 7.89
CA LEU A 221 -25.73 8.80 6.83
C LEU A 221 -27.15 8.53 7.37
N ASP A 222 -28.14 8.54 6.50
CA ASP A 222 -29.54 8.22 6.85
C ASP A 222 -29.65 6.76 7.30
N GLU A 223 -28.86 5.86 6.70
CA GLU A 223 -28.67 4.50 7.11
C GLU A 223 -27.43 4.34 7.98
N SER A 224 -27.49 3.46 8.97
CA SER A 224 -26.37 3.26 9.92
C SER A 224 -25.22 2.44 9.35
N ARG A 225 -25.41 1.75 8.22
CA ARG A 225 -24.42 0.96 7.49
C ARG A 225 -24.21 1.55 6.10
N VAL A 226 -23.00 1.43 5.60
CA VAL A 226 -22.60 1.86 4.26
C VAL A 226 -22.72 0.67 3.35
N GLU A 227 -23.70 0.67 2.47
CA GLU A 227 -23.96 -0.40 1.53
C GLU A 227 -22.76 -0.63 0.61
N GLY A 228 -22.46 -1.91 0.28
CA GLY A 228 -21.36 -2.29 -0.57
C GLY A 228 -19.98 -2.23 0.11
N THR A 229 -19.92 -2.22 1.45
CA THR A 229 -18.63 -2.22 2.17
C THR A 229 -18.30 -3.55 2.85
N PHE A 230 -19.09 -4.58 2.62
CA PHE A 230 -18.81 -5.94 3.09
C PHE A 230 -17.53 -6.50 2.45
N SER A 231 -16.89 -7.47 3.10
CA SER A 231 -15.77 -8.22 2.54
C SER A 231 -15.65 -9.62 3.09
N GLU A 232 -15.48 -10.57 2.19
CA GLU A 232 -15.21 -11.98 2.46
C GLU A 232 -13.87 -12.36 1.86
N SER A 233 -13.09 -13.24 2.51
CA SER A 233 -11.79 -13.65 1.99
C SER A 233 -11.42 -15.05 2.48
N GLU A 234 -10.97 -15.90 1.55
CA GLU A 234 -10.41 -17.21 1.80
C GLU A 234 -9.02 -17.30 1.16
N ASN A 235 -7.98 -17.53 1.98
CA ASN A 235 -6.61 -17.66 1.51
C ASN A 235 -6.01 -18.97 1.99
N ALA A 236 -5.22 -19.63 1.14
CA ALA A 236 -4.44 -20.79 1.51
C ALA A 236 -3.13 -20.85 0.71
N SER A 237 -2.03 -21.21 1.37
CA SER A 237 -0.75 -21.42 0.72
C SER A 237 -0.08 -22.71 1.18
N LEU A 238 0.68 -23.31 0.28
CA LEU A 238 1.53 -24.48 0.55
C LEU A 238 2.93 -24.20 0.01
N GLY A 239 3.93 -24.37 0.86
CA GLY A 239 5.33 -24.16 0.53
C GLY A 239 6.21 -25.35 0.82
N LEU A 240 7.27 -25.48 0.05
CA LEU A 240 8.30 -26.51 0.16
C LEU A 240 9.66 -25.87 -0.08
N SER A 241 10.60 -26.05 0.85
CA SER A 241 11.96 -25.54 0.70
C SER A 241 12.99 -26.61 1.00
N TRP A 242 14.03 -26.65 0.17
CA TRP A 242 15.28 -27.30 0.49
C TRP A 242 16.24 -26.27 1.09
N VAL A 243 16.66 -26.51 2.32
CA VAL A 243 17.56 -25.62 3.08
C VAL A 243 18.88 -26.34 3.31
N GLY A 244 19.99 -25.73 2.88
CA GLY A 244 21.34 -26.24 3.03
C GLY A 244 22.25 -25.25 3.75
N GLU A 245 23.51 -25.65 3.98
CA GLU A 245 24.50 -24.81 4.70
C GLU A 245 24.81 -23.47 4.00
N ARG A 246 24.62 -23.38 2.68
CA ARG A 246 24.96 -22.19 1.88
C ARG A 246 23.77 -21.54 1.21
N GLY A 247 22.55 -21.87 1.63
CA GLY A 247 21.36 -21.24 1.07
C GLY A 247 20.18 -22.19 0.96
N PHE A 248 19.17 -21.73 0.25
CA PHE A 248 17.91 -22.45 0.10
C PHE A 248 17.38 -22.33 -1.33
N LEU A 249 16.45 -23.22 -1.65
CA LEU A 249 15.60 -23.16 -2.85
C LEU A 249 14.22 -23.67 -2.46
N GLY A 250 13.20 -22.85 -2.66
CA GLY A 250 11.83 -23.17 -2.30
C GLY A 250 10.82 -22.77 -3.35
N LEU A 251 9.69 -23.43 -3.31
CA LEU A 251 8.53 -23.23 -4.16
C LEU A 251 7.28 -23.11 -3.29
N ALA A 252 6.38 -22.20 -3.61
CA ALA A 252 5.07 -22.10 -2.99
C ALA A 252 3.96 -22.00 -4.02
N TYR A 253 2.78 -22.45 -3.63
CA TYR A 253 1.52 -22.23 -4.33
C TYR A 253 0.56 -21.53 -3.39
N SER A 254 -0.05 -20.45 -3.85
CA SER A 254 -1.05 -19.67 -3.12
C SER A 254 -2.36 -19.64 -3.88
N TYR A 255 -3.46 -19.73 -3.14
CA TYR A 255 -4.84 -19.62 -3.59
C TYR A 255 -5.51 -18.51 -2.79
N ARG A 256 -6.21 -17.60 -3.45
CA ARG A 256 -6.99 -16.53 -2.85
C ARG A 256 -8.34 -16.42 -3.55
N ASP A 257 -9.40 -16.34 -2.76
CA ASP A 257 -10.77 -16.14 -3.19
C ASP A 257 -11.40 -15.04 -2.32
N ASP A 258 -11.71 -13.90 -2.93
CA ASP A 258 -12.28 -12.76 -2.24
C ASP A 258 -13.63 -12.38 -2.85
N GLY A 259 -14.56 -12.00 -1.96
CA GLY A 259 -15.82 -11.36 -2.29
C GLY A 259 -15.93 -10.01 -1.58
N TYR A 260 -16.26 -8.93 -2.28
CA TYR A 260 -16.48 -7.64 -1.63
C TYR A 260 -17.38 -6.72 -2.48
N GLY A 261 -18.00 -5.77 -1.81
CA GLY A 261 -18.90 -4.81 -2.47
C GLY A 261 -18.15 -3.57 -2.96
N ILE A 262 -18.75 -2.90 -3.94
CA ILE A 262 -18.31 -1.62 -4.51
C ILE A 262 -19.29 -0.53 -4.06
N PRO A 263 -18.95 0.26 -3.00
CA PRO A 263 -19.82 1.32 -2.55
C PRO A 263 -19.77 2.54 -3.47
N GLY A 264 -20.87 3.30 -3.53
CA GLY A 264 -20.94 4.57 -4.28
C GLY A 264 -21.14 4.41 -5.79
N HIS A 265 -21.35 3.19 -6.28
CA HIS A 265 -21.71 2.92 -7.67
C HIS A 265 -23.13 3.39 -7.98
N SER A 266 -23.37 3.89 -9.21
CA SER A 266 -24.71 4.26 -9.69
C SER A 266 -24.90 3.92 -11.15
N HIS A 267 -25.94 3.12 -11.46
CA HIS A 267 -26.36 2.77 -12.80
C HIS A 267 -26.94 3.95 -13.58
N GLU A 268 -27.29 5.06 -12.89
CA GLU A 268 -27.78 6.27 -13.56
C GLU A 268 -26.78 6.83 -14.58
N TYR A 269 -25.48 6.45 -14.46
CA TYR A 269 -24.42 6.94 -15.31
C TYR A 269 -24.11 6.07 -16.54
N GLU A 270 -24.75 4.91 -16.73
CA GLU A 270 -24.52 4.04 -17.91
C GLU A 270 -24.76 4.75 -19.24
N GLY A 271 -25.71 5.70 -19.27
CA GLY A 271 -25.99 6.52 -20.43
C GLY A 271 -25.01 7.66 -20.69
N CYS A 272 -24.04 7.88 -19.79
CA CYS A 272 -23.09 8.97 -19.89
C CYS A 272 -22.03 8.70 -20.96
N HIS A 273 -21.77 9.67 -21.83
CA HIS A 273 -20.76 9.55 -22.87
C HIS A 273 -20.16 10.91 -23.24
N PRO A 274 -18.90 10.96 -23.69
CA PRO A 274 -18.25 12.22 -24.01
C PRO A 274 -18.63 12.75 -25.41
N HIS A 275 -18.88 14.05 -25.46
CA HIS A 275 -18.93 14.83 -26.70
C HIS A 275 -17.78 15.86 -26.69
N GLY A 276 -16.65 15.52 -27.29
CA GLY A 276 -15.44 16.33 -27.18
C GLY A 276 -14.89 16.32 -25.74
N SER A 277 -14.78 17.48 -25.12
CA SER A 277 -14.38 17.65 -23.71
C SER A 277 -15.55 17.77 -22.72
N ALA A 278 -16.79 17.64 -23.20
CA ALA A 278 -17.98 17.73 -22.38
C ALA A 278 -18.62 16.35 -22.18
N LEU A 279 -19.22 16.16 -21.02
CA LEU A 279 -19.99 14.96 -20.66
C LEU A 279 -21.47 15.16 -21.05
N HIS A 280 -22.07 14.15 -21.60
CA HIS A 280 -23.49 14.11 -21.90
C HIS A 280 -24.12 12.91 -21.20
N CYS A 281 -24.95 13.19 -20.18
CA CYS A 281 -25.72 12.21 -19.42
C CYS A 281 -27.20 12.50 -19.64
N GLY A 282 -27.92 11.61 -20.30
CA GLY A 282 -29.35 11.73 -20.54
C GLY A 282 -29.84 10.68 -21.51
N SER A 283 -31.05 10.19 -21.31
CA SER A 283 -31.74 9.36 -22.29
C SER A 283 -31.92 10.17 -23.58
N HIS A 284 -31.46 9.68 -24.74
CA HIS A 284 -31.94 10.18 -26.01
C HIS A 284 -33.43 9.85 -26.10
N GLU A 285 -34.28 10.78 -25.67
CA GLU A 285 -35.69 10.71 -26.05
C GLU A 285 -35.75 10.76 -27.57
N ASP A 286 -36.06 9.62 -28.19
CA ASP A 286 -36.52 9.60 -29.56
C ASP A 286 -37.75 10.52 -29.65
N ASP A 287 -37.65 11.56 -30.45
CA ASP A 287 -38.70 12.53 -30.76
C ASP A 287 -39.96 11.80 -31.30
N GLY A 288 -40.86 11.38 -30.47
CA GLY A 288 -42.07 10.71 -30.89
C GLY A 288 -42.96 10.13 -29.80
N GLY A 289 -43.64 10.96 -29.03
CA GLY A 289 -44.99 10.67 -28.57
C GLY A 289 -45.19 10.05 -27.21
N GLU A 290 -45.97 10.78 -26.43
CA GLU A 290 -46.77 10.45 -25.23
C GLU A 290 -46.02 10.55 -23.90
N GLU A 291 -46.32 11.62 -23.20
CA GLU A 291 -46.06 11.82 -21.77
C GLU A 291 -46.70 10.66 -20.96
N HIS A 292 -45.91 9.65 -20.65
CA HIS A 292 -46.19 8.79 -19.51
C HIS A 292 -45.39 9.32 -18.31
N GLU A 293 -46.11 9.91 -17.35
CA GLU A 293 -45.62 10.07 -15.98
C GLU A 293 -45.33 8.64 -15.45
N HIS A 294 -44.11 8.17 -15.61
CA HIS A 294 -43.60 7.07 -14.81
C HIS A 294 -43.10 7.68 -13.48
N ASP A 295 -43.89 7.53 -12.43
CA ASP A 295 -43.38 7.50 -11.07
C ASP A 295 -42.35 6.35 -11.02
N HIS A 296 -41.08 6.67 -11.27
CA HIS A 296 -39.98 5.77 -10.91
C HIS A 296 -39.86 5.78 -9.39
N GLU A 297 -40.56 4.85 -8.71
CA GLU A 297 -40.08 4.37 -7.44
C GLU A 297 -38.65 3.89 -7.70
N HIS A 298 -37.64 4.61 -7.22
CA HIS A 298 -36.25 4.18 -7.21
C HIS A 298 -36.21 2.94 -6.33
N GLU A 299 -36.37 1.74 -6.93
CA GLU A 299 -35.96 0.50 -6.28
C GLU A 299 -34.45 0.66 -6.08
N HIS A 300 -33.99 0.65 -4.81
CA HIS A 300 -32.59 0.64 -4.47
C HIS A 300 -31.99 -0.66 -5.03
N GLU A 301 -31.30 -0.56 -6.15
CA GLU A 301 -30.52 -1.66 -6.69
C GLU A 301 -29.35 -1.94 -5.74
N PRO A 302 -29.05 -3.20 -5.41
CA PRO A 302 -27.95 -3.51 -4.51
C PRO A 302 -26.62 -3.09 -5.14
N ALA A 303 -25.66 -2.67 -4.31
CA ALA A 303 -24.32 -2.32 -4.76
C ALA A 303 -23.68 -3.51 -5.50
N PRO A 304 -22.93 -3.25 -6.60
CA PRO A 304 -22.20 -4.31 -7.28
C PRO A 304 -21.19 -5.02 -6.38
N GLU A 305 -20.89 -6.25 -6.72
CA GLU A 305 -20.01 -7.14 -5.97
C GLU A 305 -18.82 -7.58 -6.83
N ILE A 306 -17.65 -7.67 -6.22
CA ILE A 306 -16.48 -8.31 -6.82
C ILE A 306 -16.41 -9.76 -6.36
N SER A 307 -16.17 -10.69 -7.30
CA SER A 307 -15.74 -12.06 -7.04
C SER A 307 -14.36 -12.27 -7.65
N LEU A 308 -13.32 -12.32 -6.81
CA LEU A 308 -11.92 -12.37 -7.20
C LEU A 308 -11.33 -13.75 -6.92
N LEU A 309 -10.62 -14.31 -7.89
CA LEU A 309 -9.82 -15.53 -7.75
C LEU A 309 -8.40 -15.29 -8.22
N SER A 310 -7.41 -15.50 -7.34
CA SER A 310 -5.99 -15.46 -7.68
C SER A 310 -5.29 -16.76 -7.33
N LYS A 311 -4.49 -17.28 -8.27
CA LYS A 311 -3.62 -18.44 -8.09
C LYS A 311 -2.21 -18.04 -8.44
N ARG A 312 -1.28 -18.29 -7.52
CA ARG A 312 0.09 -17.86 -7.71
C ARG A 312 1.07 -18.96 -7.37
N PHE A 313 2.09 -19.11 -8.20
CA PHE A 313 3.29 -19.91 -7.95
C PHE A 313 4.47 -18.96 -7.70
N ASP A 314 5.22 -19.20 -6.64
CA ASP A 314 6.43 -18.48 -6.30
C ASP A 314 7.61 -19.45 -6.22
N LEU A 315 8.74 -19.08 -6.81
CA LEU A 315 10.04 -19.73 -6.67
C LEU A 315 11.01 -18.74 -6.06
N ARG A 316 11.67 -19.09 -4.96
CA ARG A 316 12.68 -18.28 -4.31
C ARG A 316 13.89 -19.11 -3.96
N GLY A 317 15.08 -18.57 -4.22
CA GLY A 317 16.34 -19.24 -3.90
C GLY A 317 17.45 -18.26 -3.61
N GLU A 318 18.35 -18.68 -2.72
CA GLU A 318 19.56 -17.95 -2.38
C GLU A 318 20.74 -18.93 -2.26
N LEU A 319 21.88 -18.53 -2.79
CA LEU A 319 23.12 -19.30 -2.69
C LEU A 319 24.27 -18.37 -2.29
N ALA A 320 24.81 -18.57 -1.09
CA ALA A 320 25.97 -17.85 -0.57
C ALA A 320 27.28 -18.45 -1.07
N GLU A 321 28.24 -17.59 -1.39
CA GLU A 321 29.63 -17.94 -1.80
C GLU A 321 29.69 -19.01 -2.90
N PRO A 322 28.94 -18.87 -4.04
CA PRO A 322 28.91 -19.88 -5.08
C PRO A 322 30.27 -20.09 -5.73
N PHE A 323 31.04 -19.01 -5.91
CA PHE A 323 32.43 -19.02 -6.45
C PHE A 323 33.15 -17.72 -6.09
N ALA A 324 34.48 -17.70 -6.26
CA ALA A 324 35.32 -16.56 -5.91
C ALA A 324 34.83 -15.25 -6.60
N GLY A 325 34.70 -14.19 -5.83
CA GLY A 325 34.25 -12.87 -6.31
C GLY A 325 32.74 -12.65 -6.26
N VAL A 326 31.96 -13.66 -5.90
CA VAL A 326 30.52 -13.54 -5.67
C VAL A 326 30.20 -13.95 -4.23
N GLU A 327 29.57 -13.04 -3.49
CA GLU A 327 29.12 -13.28 -2.12
C GLU A 327 27.79 -14.03 -2.11
N ARG A 328 26.85 -13.65 -3.00
CA ARG A 328 25.51 -14.20 -3.00
C ARG A 328 24.84 -14.11 -4.37
N ILE A 329 24.05 -15.12 -4.71
CA ILE A 329 23.11 -15.09 -5.83
C ILE A 329 21.72 -15.29 -5.27
N ARG A 330 20.77 -14.41 -5.66
CA ARG A 330 19.35 -14.54 -5.36
C ARG A 330 18.57 -14.75 -6.65
N LEU A 331 17.61 -15.64 -6.59
CA LEU A 331 16.65 -15.93 -7.66
C LEU A 331 15.25 -15.80 -7.13
N ARG A 332 14.40 -15.09 -7.87
CA ARG A 332 12.95 -15.03 -7.65
C ARG A 332 12.26 -15.24 -8.98
N ALA A 333 11.17 -15.98 -8.97
CA ALA A 333 10.28 -16.07 -10.11
C ALA A 333 8.85 -16.30 -9.62
N SER A 334 7.89 -15.76 -10.33
CA SER A 334 6.47 -15.94 -10.01
C SER A 334 5.64 -16.08 -11.26
N HIS A 335 4.50 -16.78 -11.13
CA HIS A 335 3.44 -16.83 -12.12
C HIS A 335 2.11 -16.60 -11.41
N THR A 336 1.30 -15.68 -11.92
CA THR A 336 -0.01 -15.34 -11.38
C THR A 336 -1.08 -15.55 -12.45
N ASP A 337 -2.12 -16.29 -12.12
CA ASP A 337 -3.40 -16.41 -12.85
C ASP A 337 -4.46 -15.71 -12.00
N TYR A 338 -4.81 -14.48 -12.40
CA TYR A 338 -5.75 -13.61 -11.70
C TYR A 338 -7.01 -13.40 -12.54
N ARG A 339 -8.14 -13.47 -11.87
CA ARG A 339 -9.44 -13.18 -12.46
C ARG A 339 -10.34 -12.55 -11.42
N HIS A 340 -11.07 -11.49 -11.79
CA HIS A 340 -12.24 -11.10 -11.03
C HIS A 340 -13.44 -10.80 -11.94
N TYR A 341 -14.61 -10.94 -11.37
CA TYR A 341 -15.88 -10.59 -11.95
C TYR A 341 -16.49 -9.43 -11.18
N GLU A 342 -16.95 -8.44 -11.89
CA GLU A 342 -17.93 -7.48 -11.37
C GLU A 342 -19.31 -8.06 -11.62
N LEU A 343 -20.06 -8.18 -10.53
CA LEU A 343 -21.39 -8.79 -10.54
C LEU A 343 -22.44 -7.71 -10.24
N GLU A 344 -23.37 -7.55 -11.16
CA GLU A 344 -24.54 -6.72 -11.01
C GLU A 344 -25.77 -7.65 -10.95
N GLU A 345 -26.60 -7.54 -9.94
CA GLU A 345 -27.76 -8.43 -9.73
C GLU A 345 -27.41 -9.94 -9.86
N ARG A 346 -26.15 -10.32 -9.53
CA ARG A 346 -25.56 -11.67 -9.67
C ARG A 346 -25.28 -12.11 -11.13
N GLU A 347 -25.39 -11.22 -12.09
CA GLU A 347 -24.93 -11.44 -13.46
C GLU A 347 -23.54 -10.84 -13.64
N ILE A 348 -22.73 -11.39 -14.52
CA ILE A 348 -21.38 -10.88 -14.78
C ILE A 348 -21.51 -9.68 -15.73
N ALA A 349 -21.25 -8.47 -15.23
CA ALA A 349 -21.18 -7.25 -16.00
C ALA A 349 -19.80 -7.11 -16.67
N THR A 350 -18.73 -7.25 -15.91
CA THR A 350 -17.35 -7.13 -16.38
C THR A 350 -16.48 -8.26 -15.87
N THR A 351 -15.51 -8.68 -16.65
CA THR A 351 -14.49 -9.67 -16.30
C THR A 351 -13.11 -9.08 -16.51
N PHE A 352 -12.31 -9.09 -15.47
CA PHE A 352 -10.89 -8.71 -15.52
C PHE A 352 -10.02 -9.95 -15.40
N LEU A 353 -9.04 -10.06 -16.28
CA LEU A 353 -8.08 -11.17 -16.32
C LEU A 353 -6.66 -10.59 -16.32
N ASN A 354 -5.77 -11.17 -15.54
CA ASN A 354 -4.33 -10.87 -15.61
C ASN A 354 -3.54 -12.18 -15.46
N ASP A 355 -2.97 -12.67 -16.55
CA ASP A 355 -2.08 -13.82 -16.56
C ASP A 355 -0.66 -13.35 -16.82
N GLY A 356 0.27 -13.62 -15.90
CA GLY A 356 1.60 -13.08 -16.04
C GLY A 356 2.66 -13.81 -15.22
N TYR A 357 3.90 -13.57 -15.60
CA TYR A 357 5.07 -14.09 -14.90
C TYR A 357 6.18 -13.06 -14.79
N GLU A 358 6.95 -13.20 -13.73
CA GLU A 358 8.15 -12.42 -13.44
C GLU A 358 9.32 -13.33 -13.12
N ALA A 359 10.50 -12.91 -13.49
CA ALA A 359 11.76 -13.52 -13.05
C ALA A 359 12.78 -12.43 -12.71
N ARG A 360 13.48 -12.60 -11.58
CA ARG A 360 14.50 -11.67 -11.09
C ARG A 360 15.72 -12.44 -10.61
N VAL A 361 16.89 -12.01 -11.04
CA VAL A 361 18.19 -12.55 -10.61
C VAL A 361 19.05 -11.41 -10.11
N GLU A 362 19.64 -11.58 -8.94
CA GLU A 362 20.56 -10.65 -8.32
C GLU A 362 21.90 -11.36 -7.99
N VAL A 363 22.98 -10.69 -8.28
CA VAL A 363 24.34 -11.15 -7.97
C VAL A 363 25.00 -10.09 -7.10
N GLN A 364 25.21 -10.41 -5.83
CA GLN A 364 25.99 -9.60 -4.91
C GLN A 364 27.46 -10.00 -5.05
N HIS A 365 28.33 -9.05 -5.41
CA HIS A 365 29.75 -9.33 -5.50
C HIS A 365 30.41 -9.31 -4.12
N ALA A 366 31.54 -10.04 -3.99
CA ALA A 366 32.38 -9.97 -2.81
C ALA A 366 32.94 -8.54 -2.63
N GLU A 367 33.22 -8.16 -1.40
CA GLU A 367 33.78 -6.85 -1.10
C GLU A 367 35.04 -6.53 -1.91
N ILE A 368 35.09 -5.37 -2.55
CA ILE A 368 36.22 -4.86 -3.32
C ILE A 368 36.69 -3.54 -2.68
N GLY A 369 37.54 -3.66 -1.66
CA GLY A 369 37.92 -2.50 -0.84
C GLY A 369 36.69 -1.95 -0.08
N PRO A 370 36.29 -0.68 -0.28
CA PRO A 370 35.11 -0.10 0.38
C PRO A 370 33.77 -0.38 -0.36
N LEU A 371 33.81 -1.12 -1.49
CA LEU A 371 32.67 -1.34 -2.38
C LEU A 371 31.97 -2.65 -2.04
N ARG A 372 30.67 -2.60 -1.89
CA ARG A 372 29.77 -3.75 -1.74
C ARG A 372 28.49 -3.47 -2.53
N GLY A 373 28.15 -4.32 -3.49
CA GLY A 373 27.02 -4.01 -4.35
C GLY A 373 26.37 -5.23 -4.99
N VAL A 374 25.30 -4.92 -5.70
CA VAL A 374 24.43 -5.89 -6.39
C VAL A 374 24.26 -5.44 -7.84
N ILE A 375 24.36 -6.41 -8.74
CA ILE A 375 23.95 -6.27 -10.15
C ILE A 375 22.79 -7.24 -10.37
N GLY A 376 21.74 -6.79 -11.04
CA GLY A 376 20.58 -7.64 -11.28
C GLY A 376 19.88 -7.40 -12.59
N MET A 377 19.02 -8.36 -12.90
CA MET A 377 18.13 -8.35 -14.05
C MET A 377 16.73 -8.76 -13.61
N GLN A 378 15.73 -8.10 -14.16
CA GLN A 378 14.32 -8.38 -13.93
C GLN A 378 13.61 -8.47 -15.28
N PHE A 379 12.76 -9.47 -15.44
CA PHE A 379 11.90 -9.64 -16.59
C PHE A 379 10.46 -9.86 -16.10
N ALA A 380 9.50 -9.18 -16.70
CA ALA A 380 8.09 -9.39 -16.43
C ALA A 380 7.31 -9.39 -17.75
N GLU A 381 6.30 -10.23 -17.84
CA GLU A 381 5.35 -10.27 -18.96
C GLU A 381 3.98 -10.62 -18.40
N ASN A 382 2.95 -9.87 -18.83
CA ASN A 382 1.57 -10.18 -18.48
C ASN A 382 0.61 -9.80 -19.62
N GLU A 383 -0.52 -10.50 -19.69
CA GLU A 383 -1.66 -10.17 -20.52
C GLU A 383 -2.81 -9.75 -19.64
N PHE A 384 -3.20 -8.48 -19.76
CA PHE A 384 -4.34 -7.92 -19.04
C PHE A 384 -5.54 -7.71 -19.96
N SER A 385 -6.73 -8.09 -19.51
CA SER A 385 -7.99 -7.94 -20.25
C SER A 385 -9.10 -7.40 -19.36
N ALA A 386 -9.88 -6.43 -19.87
CA ALA A 386 -11.17 -6.02 -19.34
C ALA A 386 -12.24 -6.37 -20.40
N LEU A 387 -13.19 -7.24 -20.04
CA LEU A 387 -14.16 -7.82 -20.99
C LEU A 387 -15.58 -7.66 -20.42
N GLY A 388 -16.51 -7.13 -21.20
CA GLY A 388 -17.90 -6.94 -20.76
C GLY A 388 -18.44 -5.56 -21.08
N ALA A 389 -19.48 -5.15 -20.37
CA ALA A 389 -20.16 -3.88 -20.57
C ALA A 389 -19.25 -2.69 -20.25
N GLU A 390 -18.44 -2.80 -19.19
CA GLU A 390 -17.52 -1.77 -18.71
C GLU A 390 -16.06 -2.00 -19.17
N ALA A 391 -15.88 -2.63 -20.32
CA ALA A 391 -14.54 -2.85 -20.89
C ALA A 391 -13.90 -1.52 -21.33
N PHE A 392 -13.35 -0.76 -20.40
CA PHE A 392 -12.77 0.57 -20.67
C PHE A 392 -11.37 0.54 -21.27
N MET A 393 -10.73 -0.63 -21.41
CA MET A 393 -9.43 -0.77 -22.06
C MET A 393 -9.37 -2.05 -22.92
N PRO A 394 -8.49 -2.10 -23.95
CA PRO A 394 -8.32 -3.32 -24.75
C PRO A 394 -7.53 -4.37 -23.96
N THR A 395 -7.54 -5.63 -24.45
CA THR A 395 -6.53 -6.61 -24.02
C THR A 395 -5.15 -6.12 -24.43
N VAL A 396 -4.21 -6.08 -23.47
CA VAL A 396 -2.83 -5.62 -23.69
C VAL A 396 -1.84 -6.64 -23.17
N GLU A 397 -0.91 -7.05 -24.04
CA GLU A 397 0.31 -7.76 -23.62
C GLU A 397 1.37 -6.72 -23.24
N SER A 398 1.87 -6.81 -22.01
CA SER A 398 2.91 -5.93 -21.47
C SER A 398 4.17 -6.73 -21.20
N ARG A 399 5.33 -6.24 -21.65
CA ARG A 399 6.66 -6.84 -21.39
C ARG A 399 7.61 -5.80 -20.87
N THR A 400 8.35 -6.15 -19.82
CA THR A 400 9.38 -5.31 -19.23
C THR A 400 10.66 -6.09 -19.02
N LEU A 401 11.80 -5.51 -19.42
CA LEU A 401 13.13 -6.00 -19.12
C LEU A 401 13.95 -4.89 -18.46
N GLY A 402 14.41 -5.11 -17.22
CA GLY A 402 15.22 -4.16 -16.48
C GLY A 402 16.60 -4.72 -16.13
N LEU A 403 17.63 -3.90 -16.29
CA LEU A 403 18.98 -4.15 -15.77
C LEU A 403 19.30 -3.08 -14.72
N PHE A 404 19.83 -3.48 -13.57
CA PHE A 404 20.12 -2.55 -12.49
C PHE A 404 21.42 -2.91 -11.75
N ALA A 405 21.99 -1.90 -11.12
CA ALA A 405 23.12 -2.05 -10.21
C ALA A 405 23.00 -1.04 -9.06
N VAL A 406 23.36 -1.46 -7.86
CA VAL A 406 23.48 -0.59 -6.68
C VAL A 406 24.76 -0.91 -5.97
N GLU A 407 25.54 0.14 -5.66
CA GLU A 407 26.83 0.07 -4.97
C GLU A 407 26.79 0.87 -3.67
N HIS A 408 27.16 0.23 -2.57
CA HIS A 408 27.41 0.83 -1.27
C HIS A 408 28.90 1.04 -1.08
N ILE A 409 29.29 2.21 -0.63
CA ILE A 409 30.69 2.63 -0.45
C ILE A 409 30.91 3.05 0.99
N GLU A 410 31.52 2.19 1.78
CA GLU A 410 31.91 2.53 3.15
C GLU A 410 33.30 3.19 3.15
N LEU A 411 33.31 4.53 3.07
CA LEU A 411 34.58 5.25 3.03
C LEU A 411 35.31 5.24 4.39
N ASN A 412 34.56 5.35 5.47
CA ASN A 412 34.99 5.20 6.86
C ASN A 412 33.73 5.13 7.77
N ASP A 413 33.90 4.96 9.09
CA ASP A 413 32.83 4.86 10.08
C ASP A 413 31.81 6.02 10.09
N ARG A 414 32.08 7.12 9.38
CA ARG A 414 31.23 8.33 9.34
C ARG A 414 30.60 8.63 8.01
N TRP A 415 31.14 8.07 6.93
CA TRP A 415 30.69 8.39 5.59
C TRP A 415 30.39 7.13 4.81
N HIS A 416 29.13 6.97 4.48
CA HIS A 416 28.62 5.93 3.59
C HIS A 416 27.99 6.59 2.38
N PHE A 417 28.21 6.01 1.21
CA PHE A 417 27.61 6.47 -0.03
C PHE A 417 26.88 5.32 -0.68
N GLU A 418 25.80 5.65 -1.37
CA GLU A 418 25.06 4.71 -2.20
C GLU A 418 24.93 5.29 -3.60
N LEU A 419 25.21 4.48 -4.61
CA LEU A 419 25.04 4.81 -6.02
C LEU A 419 24.16 3.76 -6.67
N GLY A 420 23.13 4.16 -7.39
CA GLY A 420 22.22 3.28 -8.08
C GLY A 420 22.01 3.67 -9.53
N GLY A 421 21.74 2.67 -10.36
CA GLY A 421 21.33 2.87 -11.74
C GLY A 421 20.47 1.72 -12.25
N ARG A 422 19.48 2.05 -13.08
CA ARG A 422 18.62 1.11 -13.77
C ARG A 422 18.35 1.58 -15.19
N HIS A 423 18.34 0.64 -16.11
CA HIS A 423 17.84 0.84 -17.46
C HIS A 423 16.80 -0.21 -17.77
N GLU A 424 15.65 0.23 -18.31
CA GLU A 424 14.48 -0.61 -18.50
C GLU A 424 13.90 -0.40 -19.90
N TRP A 425 13.50 -1.48 -20.53
CA TRP A 425 12.74 -1.50 -21.78
C TRP A 425 11.32 -1.99 -21.48
N GLN A 426 10.33 -1.28 -21.99
CA GLN A 426 8.92 -1.63 -21.82
C GLN A 426 8.20 -1.59 -23.15
N LYS A 427 7.33 -2.59 -23.34
CA LYS A 427 6.50 -2.71 -24.53
C LYS A 427 5.08 -3.06 -24.14
N HIS A 428 4.11 -2.33 -24.71
CA HIS A 428 2.68 -2.63 -24.62
C HIS A 428 2.10 -2.87 -25.99
N THR A 429 1.49 -4.04 -26.20
CA THR A 429 0.90 -4.45 -27.47
C THR A 429 -0.59 -4.70 -27.28
N PRO A 430 -1.49 -3.83 -27.79
CA PRO A 430 -2.92 -4.11 -27.81
C PRO A 430 -3.21 -5.34 -28.69
N ILE A 431 -3.87 -6.36 -28.12
CA ILE A 431 -4.17 -7.62 -28.79
C ILE A 431 -5.60 -7.59 -29.30
N ASN A 432 -5.81 -8.05 -30.55
CA ASN A 432 -7.12 -8.12 -31.18
C ASN A 432 -7.89 -6.78 -31.18
N ASP A 433 -7.17 -5.67 -31.13
CA ASP A 433 -7.76 -4.34 -31.09
C ASP A 433 -8.34 -3.94 -32.48
N THR A 434 -9.67 -3.94 -32.59
CA THR A 434 -10.36 -3.55 -33.81
C THR A 434 -10.29 -2.06 -34.14
N ARG A 435 -9.81 -1.26 -33.18
CA ARG A 435 -9.67 0.20 -33.31
C ARG A 435 -8.28 0.61 -33.82
N GLY A 436 -7.34 -0.34 -33.88
CA GLY A 436 -5.98 -0.13 -34.39
C GLY A 436 -5.12 0.81 -33.57
N ARG A 437 -5.20 0.71 -32.23
CA ARG A 437 -4.32 1.47 -31.33
C ARG A 437 -2.86 1.09 -31.58
N PRO A 438 -1.94 2.06 -31.59
CA PRO A 438 -0.52 1.78 -31.80
C PRO A 438 0.07 0.99 -30.63
N GLU A 439 1.07 0.17 -30.95
CA GLU A 439 1.98 -0.41 -29.98
C GLU A 439 2.82 0.70 -29.33
N PHE A 440 3.10 0.57 -28.04
CA PHE A 440 4.07 1.38 -27.32
C PHE A 440 5.34 0.57 -27.09
N ASP A 441 6.51 1.12 -27.40
CA ASP A 441 7.82 0.49 -27.22
C ASP A 441 8.84 1.60 -26.92
N ASP A 442 9.34 1.65 -25.69
CA ASP A 442 10.28 2.68 -25.24
C ASP A 442 11.19 2.16 -24.13
N SER A 443 12.10 3.01 -23.67
CA SER A 443 13.04 2.70 -22.58
C SER A 443 13.21 3.88 -21.63
N ALA A 444 13.48 3.56 -20.36
CA ALA A 444 13.69 4.52 -19.29
C ALA A 444 15.01 4.26 -18.57
N THR A 445 15.68 5.34 -18.14
CA THR A 445 16.95 5.27 -17.39
C THR A 445 16.84 6.04 -16.08
N SER A 446 17.03 5.37 -14.98
CA SER A 446 16.99 5.96 -13.64
C SER A 446 18.34 5.85 -12.96
N VAL A 447 18.76 6.91 -12.25
CA VAL A 447 20.00 6.96 -11.49
C VAL A 447 19.77 7.60 -10.13
N SER A 448 20.53 7.14 -9.12
CA SER A 448 20.48 7.69 -7.77
C SER A 448 21.87 7.84 -7.18
N ALA A 449 22.02 8.79 -6.29
CA ALA A 449 23.19 8.93 -5.43
C ALA A 449 22.74 9.41 -4.04
N ALA A 450 23.32 8.83 -3.00
CA ALA A 450 23.10 9.27 -1.65
C ALA A 450 24.39 9.30 -0.83
N ALA A 451 24.42 10.19 0.16
CA ALA A 451 25.49 10.32 1.13
C ALA A 451 24.89 10.31 2.54
N ILE A 452 25.36 9.41 3.37
CA ILE A 452 25.02 9.29 4.79
C ILE A 452 26.24 9.78 5.59
N TRP A 453 26.02 10.79 6.42
CA TRP A 453 27.06 11.38 7.25
C TRP A 453 26.71 11.21 8.73
N GLU A 454 27.43 10.34 9.43
CA GLU A 454 27.40 10.26 10.87
C GLU A 454 28.27 11.37 11.49
N PHE A 455 27.68 12.55 11.71
CA PHE A 455 28.43 13.72 12.16
C PHE A 455 28.74 13.72 13.68
N VAL A 456 27.92 13.00 14.44
CA VAL A 456 28.11 12.69 15.87
C VAL A 456 27.64 11.26 16.06
N PRO A 457 28.24 10.45 16.96
CA PRO A 457 27.76 9.08 17.24
C PRO A 457 26.24 9.03 17.39
N ASP A 458 25.59 8.07 16.74
CA ASP A 458 24.14 7.84 16.71
C ASP A 458 23.30 8.88 15.93
N TYR A 459 23.91 9.95 15.37
CA TYR A 459 23.21 10.94 14.56
C TYR A 459 23.68 10.89 13.12
N SER A 460 22.78 10.63 12.21
CA SER A 460 23.06 10.62 10.78
C SER A 460 22.28 11.70 10.01
N LEU A 461 22.93 12.31 9.06
CA LEU A 461 22.33 13.19 8.06
C LEU A 461 22.49 12.52 6.69
N THR A 462 21.36 12.23 6.05
CA THR A 462 21.33 11.64 4.70
C THR A 462 20.87 12.68 3.69
N LEU A 463 21.64 12.85 2.62
CA LEU A 463 21.23 13.58 1.42
C LEU A 463 21.13 12.56 0.28
N ALA A 464 19.94 12.46 -0.31
CA ALA A 464 19.69 11.62 -1.46
C ALA A 464 19.23 12.46 -2.66
N VAL A 465 19.70 12.11 -3.85
CA VAL A 465 19.28 12.70 -5.11
C VAL A 465 18.99 11.57 -6.10
N THR A 466 17.85 11.66 -6.78
CA THR A 466 17.42 10.64 -7.73
C THR A 466 16.84 11.30 -8.95
N ARG A 467 17.26 10.84 -10.14
CA ARG A 467 16.56 11.08 -11.39
C ARG A 467 15.96 9.76 -11.85
N SER A 468 14.64 9.68 -11.88
CA SER A 468 13.90 8.49 -12.28
C SER A 468 13.03 8.79 -13.49
N GLU A 469 13.09 7.92 -14.48
CA GLU A 469 12.21 7.96 -15.64
C GLU A 469 11.15 6.86 -15.51
N ARG A 470 9.91 7.17 -15.88
CA ARG A 470 8.78 6.24 -15.87
C ARG A 470 8.07 6.25 -17.23
N MET A 471 7.87 5.06 -17.76
CA MET A 471 7.03 4.85 -18.93
C MET A 471 5.56 4.75 -18.53
N PRO A 472 4.61 5.15 -19.39
CA PRO A 472 3.20 5.11 -19.07
C PRO A 472 2.71 3.67 -18.87
N HIS A 473 1.72 3.50 -18.00
CA HIS A 473 1.00 2.24 -17.80
C HIS A 473 0.03 1.97 -18.97
N ALA A 474 -0.34 0.70 -19.19
CA ALA A 474 -1.25 0.33 -20.27
C ALA A 474 -2.61 1.04 -20.17
N GLN A 475 -3.16 1.24 -18.97
CA GLN A 475 -4.38 2.01 -18.77
C GLN A 475 -4.20 3.48 -19.15
N GLU A 476 -3.12 4.12 -18.68
CA GLU A 476 -2.82 5.51 -19.00
C GLU A 476 -2.73 5.74 -20.53
N LEU A 477 -2.24 4.75 -21.27
CA LEU A 477 -2.17 4.79 -22.73
C LEU A 477 -3.52 4.59 -23.40
N TYR A 478 -4.25 3.53 -23.01
CA TYR A 478 -5.29 2.94 -23.84
C TYR A 478 -6.70 3.00 -23.26
N ALA A 479 -6.90 3.54 -22.05
CA ALA A 479 -8.22 3.66 -21.44
C ALA A 479 -9.18 4.40 -22.38
N ARG A 480 -10.40 3.86 -22.53
CA ARG A 480 -11.48 4.47 -23.31
C ARG A 480 -12.80 3.75 -23.06
N GLY A 481 -13.53 4.23 -22.10
CA GLY A 481 -14.85 3.67 -21.76
C GLY A 481 -15.34 4.13 -20.41
N ILE A 482 -16.51 3.66 -20.08
CA ILE A 482 -17.12 3.84 -18.77
C ILE A 482 -16.42 2.89 -17.79
N HIS A 483 -16.22 3.37 -16.58
CA HIS A 483 -15.74 2.63 -15.44
C HIS A 483 -16.64 3.03 -14.25
N LEU A 484 -17.74 2.31 -14.08
CA LEU A 484 -18.79 2.69 -13.13
C LEU A 484 -18.32 2.58 -11.68
N ALA A 485 -17.46 1.61 -11.34
CA ALA A 485 -16.90 1.48 -10.01
C ALA A 485 -16.29 2.79 -9.48
N THR A 486 -15.64 3.57 -10.36
CA THR A 486 -15.06 4.88 -10.03
C THR A 486 -15.94 6.07 -10.43
N ASN A 487 -17.12 5.83 -10.96
CA ASN A 487 -18.00 6.84 -11.55
C ASN A 487 -17.25 7.73 -12.56
N THR A 488 -16.56 7.09 -13.55
CA THR A 488 -15.78 7.82 -14.53
C THR A 488 -16.03 7.31 -15.95
N TYR A 489 -15.87 8.22 -16.93
CA TYR A 489 -15.50 7.85 -18.28
C TYR A 489 -14.02 8.17 -18.48
N GLU A 490 -13.23 7.16 -18.79
CA GLU A 490 -11.78 7.29 -18.90
C GLU A 490 -11.31 7.45 -20.34
N CYS A 491 -10.33 8.34 -20.55
CA CYS A 491 -9.66 8.56 -21.81
C CYS A 491 -8.15 8.51 -21.65
N GLY A 492 -7.49 7.60 -22.36
CA GLY A 492 -6.04 7.44 -22.35
C GLY A 492 -5.27 8.51 -23.12
N LEU A 493 -3.93 8.44 -23.04
CA LEU A 493 -2.99 9.32 -23.74
C LEU A 493 -3.00 9.13 -25.25
N VAL A 494 -3.29 7.90 -25.73
CA VAL A 494 -3.38 7.62 -27.18
C VAL A 494 -4.57 8.37 -27.78
N PRO A 495 -4.36 9.31 -28.73
CA PRO A 495 -5.39 10.19 -29.21
C PRO A 495 -6.56 9.45 -29.86
N HIS A 496 -7.77 9.89 -29.55
CA HIS A 496 -8.98 9.46 -30.24
C HIS A 496 -9.66 10.67 -30.89
N PRO A 497 -10.00 10.61 -32.21
CA PRO A 497 -10.46 11.78 -32.95
C PRO A 497 -11.83 12.34 -32.53
N LEU A 498 -12.62 11.62 -31.73
CA LEU A 498 -14.02 11.99 -31.46
C LEU A 498 -14.34 12.16 -29.96
N THR A 499 -13.40 11.86 -29.03
CA THR A 499 -13.67 11.87 -27.60
C THR A 499 -12.58 12.60 -26.84
N CYS A 500 -12.95 13.16 -25.68
CA CYS A 500 -12.03 13.71 -24.68
C CYS A 500 -11.18 14.90 -25.17
N GLY A 501 -11.83 15.89 -25.79
CA GLY A 501 -11.19 17.17 -26.09
C GLY A 501 -10.53 17.30 -27.45
N GLY A 502 -10.72 16.32 -28.34
CA GLY A 502 -10.25 16.44 -29.74
C GLY A 502 -8.73 16.34 -29.94
N ILE A 503 -8.29 16.65 -31.19
CA ILE A 503 -6.92 16.42 -31.68
C ILE A 503 -5.95 17.56 -31.25
N GLU A 504 -6.13 18.20 -30.14
CA GLU A 504 -5.22 19.29 -29.78
C GLU A 504 -3.78 18.83 -29.49
N ASN A 505 -3.55 17.55 -29.31
CA ASN A 505 -2.22 17.04 -28.99
C ASN A 505 -1.75 15.98 -29.98
N ASN A 506 -1.19 16.45 -31.14
CA ASN A 506 -0.08 15.76 -31.79
C ASN A 506 1.24 15.94 -30.96
N ALA A 507 1.14 16.17 -29.66
CA ALA A 507 2.30 16.16 -28.81
C ALA A 507 2.84 14.74 -28.81
N SER A 508 4.13 14.58 -29.04
CA SER A 508 4.85 13.33 -28.79
C SER A 508 4.62 12.96 -27.34
N LEU A 509 4.32 11.70 -27.08
CA LEU A 509 4.32 11.18 -25.73
C LEU A 509 5.76 11.24 -25.17
N GLU A 510 5.96 11.98 -24.09
CA GLU A 510 7.26 12.10 -23.45
C GLU A 510 7.34 11.17 -22.24
N THR A 511 8.55 10.76 -21.88
CA THR A 511 8.79 9.91 -20.70
C THR A 511 8.70 10.75 -19.44
N GLU A 512 7.82 10.38 -18.50
CA GLU A 512 7.73 11.04 -17.19
C GLU A 512 9.08 10.99 -16.48
N THR A 513 9.60 12.13 -16.07
CA THR A 513 10.93 12.26 -15.47
C THR A 513 10.87 12.97 -14.12
N ALA A 514 11.13 12.25 -13.04
CA ALA A 514 11.17 12.78 -11.68
C ALA A 514 12.60 13.09 -11.23
N ASN A 515 12.81 14.29 -10.72
CA ASN A 515 14.06 14.74 -10.10
C ASN A 515 13.80 14.96 -8.60
N ASN A 516 14.16 13.99 -7.79
CA ASN A 516 13.91 13.99 -6.35
C ASN A 516 15.16 14.36 -5.56
N VAL A 517 15.00 15.25 -4.58
CA VAL A 517 16.01 15.58 -3.57
C VAL A 517 15.39 15.36 -2.20
N GLU A 518 16.07 14.59 -1.36
CA GLU A 518 15.63 14.27 0.00
C GLU A 518 16.74 14.52 1.00
N LEU A 519 16.39 15.16 2.11
CA LEU A 519 17.28 15.37 3.27
C LEU A 519 16.63 14.74 4.50
N THR A 520 17.32 13.79 5.14
CA THR A 520 16.81 13.09 6.31
C THR A 520 17.81 13.16 7.47
N LEU A 521 17.35 13.59 8.64
CA LEU A 521 18.07 13.58 9.89
C LEU A 521 17.52 12.47 10.77
N LYS A 522 18.38 11.54 11.23
CA LYS A 522 18.00 10.39 12.05
C LYS A 522 18.83 10.29 13.32
N LYS A 523 18.21 9.74 14.36
CA LYS A 523 18.86 9.24 15.58
C LYS A 523 18.14 7.98 16.06
N ASN A 524 18.80 6.84 16.04
CA ASN A 524 18.18 5.54 16.27
C ASN A 524 18.50 4.91 17.64
N VAL A 525 19.36 5.52 18.46
CA VAL A 525 19.86 4.96 19.71
C VAL A 525 19.62 5.91 20.88
N GLY A 526 19.37 5.35 22.09
CA GLY A 526 19.18 6.08 23.34
C GLY A 526 17.71 6.36 23.67
N ASP A 527 17.50 7.19 24.71
CA ASP A 527 16.15 7.49 25.21
C ASP A 527 15.32 8.35 24.26
N VAL A 528 15.99 9.11 23.40
CA VAL A 528 15.34 9.90 22.34
C VAL A 528 15.78 9.35 20.99
N THR A 529 14.84 8.86 20.22
CA THR A 529 15.04 8.44 18.83
C THR A 529 14.15 9.28 17.92
N PHE A 530 14.60 9.59 16.71
CA PHE A 530 13.80 10.34 15.75
C PHE A 530 14.26 10.16 14.31
N ALA A 531 13.33 10.38 13.39
CA ALA A 531 13.58 10.56 11.97
C ALA A 531 12.79 11.78 11.50
N VAL A 532 13.46 12.70 10.83
CA VAL A 532 12.84 13.88 10.21
C VAL A 532 13.36 13.99 8.79
N GLY A 533 12.46 13.90 7.82
CA GLY A 533 12.74 13.97 6.39
C GLY A 533 12.03 15.16 5.74
N ALA A 534 12.68 15.79 4.79
CA ALA A 534 12.06 16.76 3.88
C ALA A 534 12.44 16.37 2.45
N PHE A 535 11.50 16.47 1.53
CA PHE A 535 11.71 16.11 0.13
C PHE A 535 11.10 17.12 -0.82
N ARG A 536 11.69 17.18 -2.00
CA ARG A 536 11.15 17.87 -3.16
C ARG A 536 11.36 16.97 -4.37
N ASN A 537 10.30 16.76 -5.13
CA ASN A 537 10.29 15.98 -6.35
C ASN A 537 9.68 16.81 -7.47
N ASP A 538 10.51 17.30 -8.37
CA ASP A 538 10.11 17.99 -9.60
C ASP A 538 9.94 16.94 -10.69
N ILE A 539 8.74 16.84 -11.28
CA ILE A 539 8.40 15.81 -12.27
C ILE A 539 8.01 16.49 -13.58
N ASP A 540 8.86 16.32 -14.58
CA ASP A 540 8.58 16.74 -15.94
C ASP A 540 7.64 15.70 -16.60
N ASP A 541 6.66 16.14 -17.39
CA ASP A 541 5.71 15.30 -18.12
C ASP A 541 4.93 14.32 -17.23
N TYR A 542 4.54 14.75 -16.02
CA TYR A 542 3.77 13.97 -15.06
C TYR A 542 2.43 13.52 -15.64
N ILE A 543 2.18 12.20 -15.68
CA ILE A 543 0.93 11.63 -16.18
C ILE A 543 -0.12 11.60 -15.07
N TYR A 544 -1.25 12.27 -15.27
CA TYR A 544 -2.35 12.25 -14.30
C TYR A 544 -3.71 12.22 -14.97
N ALA A 545 -4.71 11.74 -14.25
CA ALA A 545 -6.10 11.71 -14.66
C ALA A 545 -6.76 13.09 -14.40
N ARG A 546 -6.75 13.96 -15.41
CA ARG A 546 -7.39 15.28 -15.36
C ARG A 546 -8.89 15.15 -15.56
N THR A 547 -9.70 15.72 -14.68
CA THR A 547 -11.13 15.86 -14.90
C THR A 547 -11.39 16.97 -15.91
N LEU A 548 -12.08 16.65 -17.00
CA LEU A 548 -12.46 17.61 -18.05
C LEU A 548 -13.86 18.18 -17.83
N ASP A 549 -14.77 17.35 -17.29
CA ASP A 549 -16.17 17.71 -17.02
C ASP A 549 -16.75 16.76 -15.99
N GLN A 550 -17.84 17.18 -15.35
CA GLN A 550 -18.53 16.40 -14.31
C GLN A 550 -20.03 16.59 -14.42
N PHE A 551 -20.76 15.51 -14.27
CA PHE A 551 -22.21 15.49 -14.09
C PHE A 551 -22.52 14.76 -12.78
N GLU A 552 -23.01 15.47 -11.77
CA GLU A 552 -23.18 14.97 -10.40
C GLU A 552 -21.86 14.33 -9.90
N ASP A 553 -21.83 13.04 -9.55
CA ASP A 553 -20.62 12.34 -9.11
C ASP A 553 -19.86 11.64 -10.24
N PHE A 554 -20.39 11.67 -11.49
CA PHE A 554 -19.76 11.07 -12.66
C PHE A 554 -18.82 12.05 -13.38
N ARG A 555 -17.59 11.64 -13.65
CA ARG A 555 -16.51 12.47 -14.18
C ARG A 555 -16.02 11.98 -15.54
N LEU A 556 -15.79 12.91 -16.45
CA LEU A 556 -15.01 12.66 -17.66
C LEU A 556 -13.54 12.94 -17.35
N ILE A 557 -12.72 11.89 -17.27
CA ILE A 557 -11.30 12.01 -17.02
C ILE A 557 -10.48 11.73 -18.27
N LYS A 558 -9.38 12.46 -18.41
CA LYS A 558 -8.39 12.25 -19.46
C LYS A 558 -7.01 12.15 -18.84
N TYR A 559 -6.30 11.07 -19.17
CA TYR A 559 -4.89 11.00 -18.88
C TYR A 559 -4.15 12.04 -19.73
N THR A 560 -3.35 12.87 -19.10
CA THR A 560 -2.61 13.96 -19.73
C THR A 560 -1.25 14.10 -19.08
N GLN A 561 -0.33 14.78 -19.76
CA GLN A 561 1.00 15.09 -19.25
C GLN A 561 1.12 16.58 -18.95
N ASP A 562 1.68 16.92 -17.80
CA ASP A 562 2.02 18.30 -17.39
C ASP A 562 3.15 18.24 -16.36
N ASP A 563 3.87 19.34 -16.18
CA ASP A 563 4.93 19.40 -15.18
C ASP A 563 4.34 19.60 -13.79
N ALA A 564 4.84 18.82 -12.81
CA ALA A 564 4.32 18.82 -11.45
C ALA A 564 5.45 18.91 -10.40
N GLU A 565 5.12 19.49 -9.25
CA GLU A 565 6.01 19.56 -8.09
C GLU A 565 5.34 18.91 -6.87
N PHE A 566 6.07 18.01 -6.21
CA PHE A 566 5.70 17.45 -4.91
C PHE A 566 6.70 17.90 -3.86
N THR A 567 6.24 18.55 -2.81
CA THR A 567 7.06 18.93 -1.66
C THR A 567 6.44 18.42 -0.38
N GLY A 568 7.25 18.02 0.59
CA GLY A 568 6.72 17.55 1.85
C GLY A 568 7.73 17.35 2.96
N VAL A 569 7.18 17.07 4.14
CA VAL A 569 7.94 16.77 5.34
C VAL A 569 7.30 15.59 6.07
N GLU A 570 8.13 14.73 6.62
CA GLU A 570 7.75 13.58 7.45
C GLU A 570 8.58 13.62 8.72
N ALA A 571 7.95 13.38 9.86
CA ALA A 571 8.65 13.38 11.14
C ALA A 571 8.04 12.38 12.10
N GLU A 572 8.89 11.66 12.80
CA GLU A 572 8.53 10.88 13.98
C GLU A 572 9.64 11.01 15.02
N ALA A 573 9.28 11.24 16.28
CA ALA A 573 10.20 11.31 17.39
C ALA A 573 9.63 10.61 18.61
N THR A 574 10.39 9.67 19.17
CA THR A 574 10.02 8.91 20.36
C THR A 574 10.93 9.29 21.51
N TYR A 575 10.34 9.61 22.65
CA TYR A 575 11.02 9.78 23.92
C TYR A 575 10.66 8.65 24.88
N ARG A 576 11.63 7.82 25.21
CA ARG A 576 11.51 6.80 26.26
C ARG A 576 11.72 7.45 27.61
N VAL A 577 10.62 7.70 28.32
CA VAL A 577 10.65 8.35 29.65
C VAL A 577 11.34 7.46 30.69
N ASN A 578 11.06 6.16 30.57
CA ASN A 578 11.67 5.08 31.39
C ASN A 578 11.33 3.73 30.70
N GLU A 579 11.67 2.61 31.35
CA GLU A 579 11.38 1.26 30.81
C GLU A 579 9.88 0.97 30.62
N MET A 580 9.00 1.68 31.35
CA MET A 580 7.56 1.48 31.30
C MET A 580 6.87 2.43 30.31
N PHE A 581 7.33 3.66 30.15
CA PHE A 581 6.62 4.71 29.42
C PHE A 581 7.45 5.28 28.27
N ALA A 582 6.82 5.38 27.11
CA ALA A 582 7.34 6.11 25.96
C ALA A 582 6.27 7.03 25.37
N ALA A 583 6.71 8.13 24.77
CA ALA A 583 5.85 9.06 24.07
C ALA A 583 6.43 9.33 22.68
N THR A 584 5.60 9.19 21.66
CA THR A 584 5.96 9.46 20.26
C THR A 584 5.14 10.64 19.77
N VAL A 585 5.77 11.57 19.07
CA VAL A 585 5.11 12.58 18.25
C VAL A 585 5.41 12.31 16.80
N PHE A 586 4.43 12.48 15.93
CA PHE A 586 4.59 12.23 14.50
C PHE A 586 3.79 13.22 13.68
N GLY A 587 4.15 13.36 12.42
CA GLY A 587 3.38 14.14 11.46
C GLY A 587 3.94 14.02 10.07
N ASP A 588 3.07 14.27 9.10
CA ASP A 588 3.37 14.29 7.68
C ASP A 588 2.56 15.37 6.96
N TYR A 589 3.17 15.90 5.92
CA TYR A 589 2.57 16.89 5.04
C TYR A 589 3.13 16.71 3.64
N VAL A 590 2.27 16.72 2.65
CA VAL A 590 2.63 16.76 1.24
C VAL A 590 1.78 17.81 0.53
N ARG A 591 2.41 18.55 -0.37
CA ARG A 591 1.76 19.42 -1.34
C ARG A 591 2.16 18.96 -2.72
N ALA A 592 1.19 18.89 -3.62
CA ALA A 592 1.42 18.54 -5.02
C ALA A 592 0.64 19.49 -5.93
N GLU A 593 1.36 20.16 -6.82
CA GLU A 593 0.81 21.18 -7.71
C GLU A 593 1.40 21.10 -9.11
N LEU A 594 0.65 21.56 -10.10
CA LEU A 594 1.10 21.69 -11.47
C LEU A 594 1.91 22.99 -11.61
N ASN A 595 2.99 22.98 -12.40
CA ASN A 595 3.84 24.16 -12.60
C ASN A 595 3.13 25.33 -13.27
N ASP A 596 2.14 25.05 -14.14
CA ASP A 596 1.31 26.06 -14.79
C ASP A 596 0.16 26.58 -13.89
N GLY A 597 0.06 26.08 -12.67
CA GLY A 597 -0.93 26.43 -11.65
C GLY A 597 -2.08 25.43 -11.56
N GLY A 598 -2.54 25.21 -10.35
CA GLY A 598 -3.57 24.22 -9.99
C GLY A 598 -2.99 23.10 -9.14
N ASN A 599 -3.84 22.48 -8.33
CA ASN A 599 -3.45 21.36 -7.46
C ASN A 599 -3.66 20.03 -8.18
N LEU A 600 -2.90 19.01 -7.79
CA LEU A 600 -3.14 17.64 -8.22
C LEU A 600 -4.27 17.00 -7.40
N PRO A 601 -5.05 16.09 -8.00
CA PRO A 601 -6.19 15.48 -7.31
C PRO A 601 -5.76 14.46 -6.25
N ARG A 602 -6.61 14.29 -5.23
CA ARG A 602 -6.53 13.26 -4.18
C ARG A 602 -5.25 13.31 -3.34
N ILE A 603 -4.71 14.50 -3.12
CA ILE A 603 -3.53 14.68 -2.26
C ILE A 603 -3.95 14.65 -0.79
N PRO A 604 -3.36 13.77 0.05
CA PRO A 604 -3.71 13.67 1.46
C PRO A 604 -3.49 14.99 2.21
N ALA A 605 -4.40 15.29 3.15
CA ALA A 605 -4.25 16.44 4.03
C ALA A 605 -3.12 16.24 5.06
N ALA A 606 -2.58 17.33 5.58
CA ALA A 606 -1.58 17.31 6.65
C ALA A 606 -2.11 16.57 7.89
N ARG A 607 -1.29 15.67 8.44
CA ARG A 607 -1.59 14.88 9.63
C ARG A 607 -0.50 15.06 10.69
N TYR A 608 -0.90 15.16 11.96
CA TYR A 608 0.01 15.18 13.10
C TYR A 608 -0.63 14.62 14.34
N GLY A 609 0.17 13.99 15.19
CA GLY A 609 -0.35 13.31 16.36
C GLY A 609 0.69 12.90 17.39
N THR A 610 0.21 12.17 18.38
CA THR A 610 1.03 11.61 19.46
C THR A 610 0.55 10.21 19.81
N ARG A 611 1.51 9.34 20.18
CA ARG A 611 1.28 8.01 20.77
C ARG A 611 1.89 7.97 22.13
N LEU A 612 1.15 7.49 23.10
CA LEU A 612 1.61 7.25 24.47
C LEU A 612 1.60 5.75 24.72
N ASN A 613 2.76 5.17 24.94
CA ASN A 613 2.95 3.74 25.18
C ASN A 613 3.27 3.50 26.66
N ALA A 614 2.65 2.46 27.20
CA ALA A 614 2.92 1.97 28.54
C ALA A 614 3.07 0.44 28.51
N THR A 615 4.17 -0.10 29.07
CA THR A 615 4.44 -1.54 29.10
C THR A 615 4.85 -1.97 30.50
N ALA A 616 4.19 -2.99 31.04
CA ALA A 616 4.52 -3.57 32.34
C ALA A 616 4.09 -5.05 32.41
N GLU A 617 5.00 -5.95 32.82
CA GLU A 617 4.70 -7.36 33.12
C GLU A 617 3.81 -8.07 32.08
N GLY A 618 4.17 -7.94 30.80
CA GLY A 618 3.42 -8.57 29.68
C GLY A 618 2.17 -7.82 29.25
N ILE A 619 1.78 -6.72 29.93
CA ILE A 619 0.70 -5.84 29.49
C ILE A 619 1.32 -4.66 28.76
N SER A 620 0.81 -4.35 27.58
CA SER A 620 1.13 -3.12 26.87
C SER A 620 -0.15 -2.33 26.53
N GLY A 621 -0.02 -1.01 26.48
CA GLY A 621 -1.09 -0.11 26.10
C GLY A 621 -0.55 1.01 25.23
N GLU A 622 -1.26 1.34 24.17
CA GLU A 622 -0.99 2.48 23.30
C GLU A 622 -2.24 3.35 23.20
N LEU A 623 -2.09 4.62 23.54
CA LEU A 623 -3.09 5.65 23.30
C LEU A 623 -2.58 6.55 22.17
N GLU A 624 -3.26 6.55 21.05
CA GLU A 624 -2.94 7.36 19.89
C GLU A 624 -4.00 8.46 19.69
N TYR A 625 -3.55 9.69 19.53
CA TYR A 625 -4.37 10.81 19.11
C TYR A 625 -3.70 11.49 17.93
N TYR A 626 -4.46 11.75 16.87
CA TYR A 626 -3.99 12.57 15.76
C TYR A 626 -5.11 13.42 15.18
N ARG A 627 -4.69 14.51 14.55
CA ARG A 627 -5.53 15.38 13.76
C ARG A 627 -5.11 15.30 12.30
N VAL A 628 -6.10 15.22 11.42
CA VAL A 628 -5.99 15.46 9.99
C VAL A 628 -6.64 16.81 9.72
N ASN A 629 -5.94 17.69 9.01
CA ASN A 629 -6.47 19.02 8.67
C ASN A 629 -7.57 18.92 7.60
N GLU A 630 -8.31 20.02 7.44
CA GLU A 630 -9.11 20.22 6.25
C GLU A 630 -8.21 20.21 5.01
N GLN A 631 -8.67 19.55 3.92
CA GLN A 631 -8.00 19.64 2.64
C GLN A 631 -8.76 20.59 1.73
N ASP A 632 -8.18 21.77 1.53
CA ASP A 632 -8.70 22.85 0.71
C ASP A 632 -7.79 23.20 -0.50
N ASP A 633 -6.59 22.60 -0.57
CA ASP A 633 -5.72 22.61 -1.76
C ASP A 633 -6.22 21.55 -2.76
N ILE A 634 -7.37 21.79 -3.39
CA ILE A 634 -8.09 20.83 -4.25
C ILE A 634 -7.84 21.09 -5.73
N ALA A 635 -7.93 20.03 -6.55
CA ALA A 635 -7.92 20.13 -8.00
C ALA A 635 -9.29 20.59 -8.55
N ASP A 636 -9.35 20.89 -9.85
CA ASP A 636 -10.61 21.19 -10.53
C ASP A 636 -11.60 20.03 -10.35
N PHE A 637 -12.86 20.34 -10.07
CA PHE A 637 -13.95 19.39 -9.81
C PHE A 637 -13.81 18.54 -8.54
N GLU A 638 -12.84 18.79 -7.69
CA GLU A 638 -12.80 18.21 -6.34
C GLU A 638 -13.58 19.05 -5.33
N SER A 639 -13.99 18.42 -4.26
CA SER A 639 -14.63 19.07 -3.12
C SER A 639 -13.69 19.10 -1.92
N VAL A 640 -13.76 20.18 -1.16
CA VAL A 640 -13.06 20.30 0.12
C VAL A 640 -13.53 19.21 1.09
N THR A 641 -12.59 18.50 1.71
CA THR A 641 -12.91 17.54 2.76
C THR A 641 -12.61 18.13 4.14
N PRO A 642 -13.54 18.03 5.10
CA PRO A 642 -13.33 18.58 6.44
C PRO A 642 -12.26 17.83 7.20
N GLY A 643 -11.50 18.54 8.03
CA GLY A 643 -10.55 17.93 8.96
C GLY A 643 -11.25 17.20 10.11
N TYR A 644 -10.56 16.23 10.70
CA TYR A 644 -11.09 15.40 11.80
C TYR A 644 -10.03 15.07 12.86
N ASP A 645 -10.51 14.71 14.04
CA ASP A 645 -9.72 14.27 15.18
C ASP A 645 -9.89 12.76 15.41
N MET A 646 -8.81 12.01 15.51
CA MET A 646 -8.85 10.57 15.72
C MET A 646 -8.27 10.21 17.10
N LEU A 647 -9.00 9.38 17.84
CA LEU A 647 -8.52 8.81 19.10
C LEU A 647 -8.65 7.29 19.03
N ASN A 648 -7.52 6.59 19.20
CA ASN A 648 -7.43 5.14 19.22
C ASN A 648 -6.80 4.68 20.55
N LEU A 649 -7.20 3.49 21.01
CA LEU A 649 -6.63 2.85 22.20
C LEU A 649 -6.41 1.38 21.90
N THR A 650 -5.17 0.90 22.07
CA THR A 650 -4.84 -0.52 22.00
C THR A 650 -4.36 -0.99 23.38
N LEU A 651 -4.89 -2.09 23.85
CA LEU A 651 -4.44 -2.79 25.05
C LEU A 651 -4.10 -4.21 24.66
N SER A 652 -2.92 -4.70 25.00
CA SER A 652 -2.52 -6.07 24.75
C SER A 652 -1.91 -6.75 25.96
N TYR A 653 -1.99 -8.06 25.95
CA TYR A 653 -1.44 -8.91 26.99
C TYR A 653 -0.73 -10.11 26.37
N SER A 654 0.56 -10.23 26.64
CA SER A 654 1.41 -11.34 26.22
C SER A 654 1.69 -12.26 27.40
N MET A 655 1.33 -13.56 27.26
CA MET A 655 1.56 -14.55 28.30
C MET A 655 2.93 -15.20 28.13
N GLY A 656 3.86 -14.94 29.06
CA GLY A 656 5.20 -15.51 29.05
C GLY A 656 6.21 -14.74 28.18
N GLU A 657 7.46 -15.19 28.18
CA GLU A 657 8.52 -14.67 27.33
C GLU A 657 8.55 -15.47 26.00
N GLY A 658 8.62 -14.79 24.87
CA GLY A 658 8.71 -15.43 23.53
C GLY A 658 7.37 -15.84 22.94
N ALA A 659 7.19 -17.10 22.57
CA ALA A 659 6.08 -17.63 21.75
C ALA A 659 4.73 -17.79 22.50
N GLY A 660 4.51 -17.11 23.62
CA GLY A 660 3.27 -17.22 24.40
C GLY A 660 2.05 -16.60 23.69
N PRO A 661 0.82 -16.91 24.17
CA PRO A 661 -0.40 -16.29 23.66
C PRO A 661 -0.38 -14.76 23.80
N VAL A 662 -0.78 -14.07 22.76
CA VAL A 662 -0.99 -12.62 22.72
C VAL A 662 -2.47 -12.33 22.51
N MET A 663 -3.05 -11.51 23.39
CA MET A 663 -4.41 -11.02 23.26
C MET A 663 -4.38 -9.50 23.14
N TYR A 664 -5.24 -8.93 22.30
CA TYR A 664 -5.40 -7.48 22.26
C TYR A 664 -6.86 -7.04 22.18
N LEU A 665 -7.10 -5.81 22.60
CA LEU A 665 -8.34 -5.08 22.40
C LEU A 665 -7.98 -3.71 21.86
N ARG A 666 -8.51 -3.36 20.69
CA ARG A 666 -8.28 -2.08 20.04
C ARG A 666 -9.61 -1.34 19.82
N GLY A 667 -9.70 -0.13 20.34
CA GLY A 667 -10.76 0.81 20.03
C GLY A 667 -10.28 1.80 18.97
N THR A 668 -11.01 1.92 17.88
CA THR A 668 -10.71 2.85 16.78
C THR A 668 -11.81 3.90 16.67
N ASN A 669 -11.43 5.12 16.25
CA ASN A 669 -12.36 6.26 16.14
C ASN A 669 -13.23 6.45 17.39
N LEU A 670 -12.60 6.45 18.57
CA LEU A 670 -13.33 6.53 19.86
C LEU A 670 -14.12 7.84 20.04
N LEU A 671 -13.77 8.88 19.28
CA LEU A 671 -14.49 10.15 19.23
C LEU A 671 -15.76 10.07 18.38
N ASP A 672 -15.91 9.02 17.57
CA ASP A 672 -17.02 8.80 16.64
C ASP A 672 -17.16 9.94 15.61
N GLU A 673 -16.02 10.37 15.08
CA GLU A 673 -15.96 11.39 14.03
C GLU A 673 -16.41 10.81 12.69
N ILE A 674 -17.00 11.65 11.85
CA ILE A 674 -17.23 11.33 10.44
C ILE A 674 -15.94 11.62 9.71
N VAL A 675 -15.38 10.59 9.08
CA VAL A 675 -14.08 10.69 8.41
C VAL A 675 -14.27 10.59 6.91
N TRP A 676 -13.89 11.65 6.21
CA TRP A 676 -13.81 11.70 4.76
C TRP A 676 -12.35 11.59 4.33
N ASN A 677 -12.03 10.57 3.55
CA ASN A 677 -10.65 10.34 3.10
C ASN A 677 -10.40 11.04 1.77
N HIS A 678 -9.72 12.18 1.79
CA HIS A 678 -9.45 12.97 0.57
C HIS A 678 -8.63 12.20 -0.49
N ALA A 679 -7.80 11.23 -0.08
CA ALA A 679 -7.02 10.42 -1.01
C ALA A 679 -7.85 9.39 -1.79
N SER A 680 -9.10 9.14 -1.39
CA SER A 680 -10.01 8.21 -2.04
C SER A 680 -10.76 8.83 -3.23
N TYR A 681 -11.10 8.01 -4.23
CA TYR A 681 -12.09 8.37 -5.26
C TYR A 681 -13.47 8.63 -4.67
N LEU A 682 -13.78 8.03 -3.52
CA LEU A 682 -15.04 8.12 -2.79
C LEU A 682 -15.03 9.21 -1.71
N ALA A 683 -14.14 10.19 -1.80
CA ALA A 683 -13.84 11.17 -0.74
C ALA A 683 -15.06 11.88 -0.14
N ASN A 684 -16.10 12.17 -0.94
CA ASN A 684 -17.31 12.85 -0.48
C ASN A 684 -18.58 11.98 -0.58
N VAL A 685 -18.42 10.72 -0.97
CA VAL A 685 -19.52 9.77 -1.22
C VAL A 685 -19.60 8.75 -0.10
N VAL A 686 -18.45 8.19 0.31
CA VAL A 686 -18.37 7.10 1.29
C VAL A 686 -17.46 7.49 2.45
N PRO A 687 -17.98 7.67 3.67
CA PRO A 687 -17.17 7.92 4.84
C PRO A 687 -16.47 6.65 5.31
N LEU A 688 -15.32 6.80 5.97
CA LEU A 688 -14.62 5.68 6.60
C LEU A 688 -15.41 5.12 7.81
N PRO A 689 -15.09 3.90 8.29
CA PRO A 689 -15.77 3.28 9.43
C PRO A 689 -15.85 4.20 10.66
N GLY A 690 -17.00 4.24 11.29
CA GLY A 690 -17.22 4.93 12.56
C GLY A 690 -16.51 4.22 13.72
N ARG A 691 -16.92 4.53 14.95
CA ARG A 691 -16.32 3.92 16.14
C ARG A 691 -16.46 2.40 16.16
N GLY A 692 -15.32 1.72 16.31
CA GLY A 692 -15.24 0.27 16.38
C GLY A 692 -14.39 -0.25 17.53
N VAL A 693 -14.60 -1.52 17.88
CA VAL A 693 -13.77 -2.27 18.82
C VAL A 693 -13.37 -3.57 18.14
N THR A 694 -12.07 -3.82 18.07
CA THR A 694 -11.48 -5.05 17.55
C THR A 694 -10.83 -5.82 18.69
N ALA A 695 -11.06 -7.12 18.77
CA ALA A 695 -10.39 -8.03 19.68
C ALA A 695 -9.66 -9.11 18.89
N GLY A 696 -8.45 -9.46 19.33
CA GLY A 696 -7.66 -10.52 18.70
C GLY A 696 -6.95 -11.41 19.72
N LEU A 697 -6.70 -12.64 19.31
CA LEU A 697 -5.91 -13.64 20.01
C LEU A 697 -4.95 -14.28 19.01
N ARG A 698 -3.67 -14.37 19.36
CA ARG A 698 -2.65 -15.15 18.63
C ARG A 698 -1.98 -16.11 19.59
N VAL A 699 -1.80 -17.35 19.16
CA VAL A 699 -1.09 -18.38 19.89
C VAL A 699 -0.02 -18.95 18.99
N SER A 700 1.25 -18.84 19.37
CA SER A 700 2.38 -19.47 18.67
C SER A 700 2.82 -20.73 19.43
N PHE A 701 3.33 -21.72 18.73
CA PHE A 701 3.76 -23.01 19.30
C PHE A 701 4.93 -23.61 18.52
#